data_3492767917a3da50817f726baa04e44a
#
_entry.id   3492767917a3da50817f726baa04e44a
#
_cell.length_a   1.000
_cell.length_b   1.000
_cell.length_c   1.000
_cell.angle_alpha   90.00
_cell.angle_beta   90.00
_cell.angle_gamma   90.00
#
_symmetry.space_group_name_H-M   'P 1'
#
loop_
_entity.id
_entity.type
_entity.pdbx_description
1 polymer ?
#
loop_
_entity_poly.entity_id
_entity_poly.type
_entity_poly.pdbx_seq_one_letter_code
_entity_poly.pdbx_strand_id
1 'polypeptide(L)'
;MKDTDEVNILYMKGRERMKSVSKRYLSFILSLLMAMTIFTGLDLGDINAQALSGDTLKNADTEAILEDMGLGWNLGNSLDATGGSGLDTETSWSNPKTTQALIDKVKSLGFNTVRVPVSWGKHVSGDNYTIDSAWLARVKEVVDYCYKNDMYVILNIHHDTKSSASASGAGYYPRSSAYSSSEKFVTSVWSQTAEYFKDYDYHLIFETLNEPRLIGTGYEWWFNKWNIPSEVKDAIDCINKLNQKAVDTIRNTGSNNRGRLIMCPGYDASIDGATVSGFKLPTDISGNKNRIAVSVHAYSPYNFAMNVGSGSTSTYTSSIKNELQDLFSTLKSNFRDKGIPVVIGEFGSTDKNNTAERVKWATDYTALAKKNNIPCVLWDNNAFAVYNGSSIVLNSEYHGYINRKNNTVTSPAKDVIEALMKPYGKKADLNCSSSVTIVAGQSKNIGASSSTSGAVLTYKSTTPSICTVDKNGNVTALRTGTGYVTVTASANGYNSVSKDVKIVVSKKSLNNGLITLSETSYVYDGTYKKPAATVTFGGKVLQEGKDYTISYRNNLNVGVTTVIATGMGDYTGYTSKNFTITKRAMAGGTVSVASSVSFTGSNITPSVTVKVAGRTLTNGTDYTVSYSNNKKVGKATVKITGKGKYGGVITKTFNINPAKQEIQKLTAKSKAFFVDWAQKGSATGYEIQYATNSKFTGAKKVTITNNKTDKTTVSKLSANKKYYVRVRSYTTVGGTKYYGAWSTVKNVTTKK
;
A
#
# COMPACT_ATOMS: atom_id res chain seq x y z
N MET A 1 -48.76 77.60 40.19
CA MET A 1 -49.23 76.59 39.20
C MET A 1 -48.28 76.56 37.97
N LYS A 2 -46.96 76.53 38.16
CA LYS A 2 -45.99 76.30 37.04
C LYS A 2 -44.96 75.25 37.39
N ASP A 3 -44.92 74.77 38.65
CA ASP A 3 -43.86 73.78 39.03
C ASP A 3 -44.33 72.31 39.02
N THR A 4 -45.61 72.09 38.78
CA THR A 4 -46.12 70.69 38.72
C THR A 4 -46.02 70.05 37.34
N ASP A 5 -45.97 70.90 36.28
CA ASP A 5 -45.88 70.32 34.89
C ASP A 5 -44.44 69.92 34.49
N GLU A 6 -43.41 70.62 34.97
CA GLU A 6 -42.03 70.26 34.71
C GLU A 6 -41.63 68.96 35.43
N VAL A 7 -42.10 68.72 36.63
CA VAL A 7 -41.83 67.48 37.37
C VAL A 7 -42.52 66.30 36.73
N ASN A 8 -43.74 66.48 36.19
CA ASN A 8 -44.44 65.39 35.46
C ASN A 8 -43.78 65.09 34.11
N ILE A 9 -43.26 66.11 33.41
CA ILE A 9 -42.53 65.87 32.12
C ILE A 9 -41.19 65.16 32.36
N LEU A 10 -40.48 65.48 33.44
CA LEU A 10 -39.25 64.81 33.84
C LEU A 10 -39.50 63.38 34.30
N TYR A 11 -40.61 63.15 35.03
CA TYR A 11 -41.01 61.77 35.46
C TYR A 11 -41.46 60.91 34.30
N MET A 12 -42.19 61.46 33.32
CA MET A 12 -42.59 60.73 32.11
C MET A 12 -41.41 60.48 31.18
N LYS A 13 -40.45 61.42 30.99
CA LYS A 13 -39.23 61.22 30.26
C LYS A 13 -38.27 60.20 30.93
N GLY A 14 -38.22 60.22 32.26
CA GLY A 14 -37.50 59.18 33.05
C GLY A 14 -38.08 57.76 32.87
N ARG A 15 -39.42 57.67 32.87
CA ARG A 15 -40.13 56.39 32.69
C ARG A 15 -40.02 55.85 31.28
N GLU A 16 -40.02 56.69 30.25
CA GLU A 16 -39.76 56.28 28.87
C GLU A 16 -38.27 55.93 28.65
N ARG A 17 -37.31 56.64 29.26
CA ARG A 17 -35.92 56.24 29.27
C ARG A 17 -35.69 54.93 30.01
N MET A 18 -36.32 54.68 31.15
CA MET A 18 -36.24 53.40 31.85
C MET A 18 -36.92 52.25 31.04
N LYS A 19 -38.03 52.50 30.35
CA LYS A 19 -38.66 51.51 29.46
C LYS A 19 -37.81 51.22 28.24
N SER A 20 -37.08 52.21 27.67
CA SER A 20 -36.17 52.03 26.53
C SER A 20 -34.88 51.33 26.96
N VAL A 21 -34.35 51.63 28.16
CA VAL A 21 -33.19 50.95 28.74
C VAL A 21 -33.54 49.51 29.12
N SER A 22 -34.71 49.29 29.77
CA SER A 22 -35.15 47.92 30.08
C SER A 22 -35.47 47.07 28.84
N LYS A 23 -36.02 47.70 27.76
CA LYS A 23 -36.19 46.98 26.47
C LYS A 23 -34.87 46.69 25.80
N ARG A 24 -33.87 47.58 25.89
CA ARG A 24 -32.49 47.30 25.35
C ARG A 24 -31.76 46.26 26.20
N TYR A 25 -31.87 46.31 27.53
CA TYR A 25 -31.31 45.26 28.39
C TYR A 25 -32.08 43.95 28.25
N LEU A 26 -33.40 43.96 28.12
CA LEU A 26 -34.21 42.75 27.87
C LEU A 26 -33.89 42.15 26.47
N SER A 27 -33.70 43.03 25.45
CA SER A 27 -33.28 42.57 24.12
C SER A 27 -31.82 42.07 24.11
N PHE A 28 -30.94 42.67 24.93
CA PHE A 28 -29.55 42.21 25.10
C PHE A 28 -29.48 40.92 25.94
N ILE A 29 -30.29 40.80 26.96
CA ILE A 29 -30.45 39.57 27.76
C ILE A 29 -31.12 38.47 26.95
N LEU A 30 -32.15 38.78 26.12
CA LEU A 30 -32.73 37.79 25.20
C LEU A 30 -31.75 37.40 24.06
N SER A 31 -30.96 38.32 23.54
CA SER A 31 -29.90 37.95 22.54
C SER A 31 -28.74 37.22 23.22
N LEU A 32 -28.36 37.52 24.46
CA LEU A 32 -27.40 36.78 25.24
C LEU A 32 -27.93 35.40 25.65
N LEU A 33 -29.22 35.28 26.03
CA LEU A 33 -29.90 34.03 26.28
C LEU A 33 -30.11 33.22 24.98
N MET A 34 -30.44 33.87 23.85
CA MET A 34 -30.43 33.19 22.55
C MET A 34 -29.02 32.79 22.09
N ALA A 35 -28.00 33.60 22.36
CA ALA A 35 -26.60 33.21 22.11
C ALA A 35 -26.12 32.15 23.09
N MET A 36 -26.55 32.18 24.35
CA MET A 36 -26.30 31.07 25.31
C MET A 36 -27.14 29.83 25.03
N THR A 37 -28.37 29.95 24.54
CA THR A 37 -29.13 28.76 24.09
C THR A 37 -28.63 28.20 22.74
N ILE A 38 -28.00 29.02 21.91
CA ILE A 38 -27.27 28.53 20.74
C ILE A 38 -25.94 27.91 21.16
N PHE A 39 -25.31 28.36 22.26
CA PHE A 39 -24.07 27.78 22.81
C PHE A 39 -24.30 26.68 23.85
N THR A 40 -25.49 26.62 24.50
CA THR A 40 -25.87 25.50 25.38
C THR A 40 -26.79 24.48 24.69
N GLY A 41 -27.17 24.74 23.45
CA GLY A 41 -27.81 23.76 22.56
C GLY A 41 -26.84 23.04 21.64
N LEU A 42 -25.54 23.33 21.72
CA LEU A 42 -24.48 22.35 21.53
C LEU A 42 -24.41 21.57 22.85
N ASP A 43 -25.33 20.65 22.97
CA ASP A 43 -25.10 19.46 23.73
C ASP A 43 -23.78 18.88 23.25
N LEU A 44 -22.70 19.12 24.01
CA LEU A 44 -21.49 18.31 23.98
C LEU A 44 -21.83 16.96 24.63
N GLY A 45 -23.06 16.53 24.47
CA GLY A 45 -23.51 15.16 24.61
C GLY A 45 -22.81 14.39 23.51
N ASP A 46 -21.78 13.68 23.91
CA ASP A 46 -21.22 12.53 23.23
C ASP A 46 -21.28 12.66 21.69
N ILE A 47 -20.31 13.33 21.11
CA ILE A 47 -19.89 12.96 19.77
C ILE A 47 -19.39 11.52 19.94
N ASN A 48 -20.33 10.58 19.96
CA ASN A 48 -20.03 9.19 19.77
C ASN A 48 -19.26 9.14 18.45
N ALA A 49 -17.96 8.90 18.53
CA ALA A 49 -17.12 8.83 17.37
C ALA A 49 -17.68 7.72 16.46
N GLN A 50 -18.52 8.12 15.52
CA GLN A 50 -18.94 7.27 14.44
C GLN A 50 -17.70 7.10 13.59
N ALA A 51 -17.27 5.85 13.35
CA ALA A 51 -16.15 5.58 12.44
C ALA A 51 -16.39 6.35 11.15
N LEU A 52 -15.45 7.23 10.82
CA LEU A 52 -15.56 8.10 9.66
C LEU A 52 -15.41 7.25 8.41
N SER A 53 -16.39 7.23 7.52
CA SER A 53 -16.22 6.55 6.23
C SER A 53 -15.17 7.27 5.36
N GLY A 54 -14.54 6.57 4.43
CA GLY A 54 -13.51 7.15 3.55
C GLY A 54 -13.95 8.44 2.84
N ASP A 55 -15.20 8.55 2.44
CA ASP A 55 -15.78 9.77 1.86
C ASP A 55 -15.96 10.91 2.88
N THR A 56 -16.25 10.57 4.12
CA THR A 56 -16.42 11.54 5.22
C THR A 56 -15.06 12.05 5.69
N LEU A 57 -14.04 11.20 5.73
CA LEU A 57 -12.68 11.54 6.13
C LEU A 57 -12.04 12.63 5.29
N LYS A 58 -12.36 12.70 4.00
CA LYS A 58 -11.83 13.75 3.10
C LYS A 58 -12.12 15.16 3.61
N ASN A 59 -13.29 15.36 4.20
CA ASN A 59 -13.78 16.66 4.70
C ASN A 59 -13.70 16.77 6.21
N ALA A 60 -13.33 15.69 6.92
CA ALA A 60 -13.18 15.72 8.37
C ALA A 60 -12.01 16.65 8.77
N ASP A 61 -12.17 17.37 9.85
CA ASP A 61 -11.03 18.07 10.45
C ASP A 61 -10.05 17.03 11.07
N THR A 62 -8.84 17.46 11.33
CA THR A 62 -7.82 16.56 11.86
C THR A 62 -8.14 16.10 13.28
N GLU A 63 -8.84 16.90 14.07
CA GLU A 63 -9.27 16.56 15.43
C GLU A 63 -10.22 15.35 15.43
N ALA A 64 -11.19 15.33 14.51
CA ALA A 64 -12.10 14.21 14.35
C ALA A 64 -11.35 12.94 13.88
N ILE A 65 -10.36 13.08 12.99
CA ILE A 65 -9.51 11.96 12.59
C ILE A 65 -8.75 11.39 13.78
N LEU A 66 -8.09 12.26 14.58
CA LEU A 66 -7.34 11.81 15.76
C LEU A 66 -8.24 11.11 16.79
N GLU A 67 -9.46 11.63 16.99
CA GLU A 67 -10.41 10.99 17.89
C GLU A 67 -10.85 9.61 17.39
N ASP A 68 -11.14 9.49 16.11
CA ASP A 68 -11.60 8.26 15.47
C ASP A 68 -10.48 7.21 15.33
N MET A 69 -9.22 7.62 15.19
CA MET A 69 -8.06 6.70 15.25
C MET A 69 -8.06 5.85 16.52
N GLY A 70 -8.54 6.40 17.65
CA GLY A 70 -8.68 5.69 18.90
C GLY A 70 -7.36 5.13 19.43
N LEU A 71 -7.41 3.92 19.96
CA LEU A 71 -6.22 3.17 20.35
C LEU A 71 -5.73 2.30 19.18
N GLY A 72 -4.44 2.37 18.89
CA GLY A 72 -3.80 1.60 17.83
C GLY A 72 -2.93 0.45 18.36
N TRP A 73 -2.51 -0.40 17.44
CA TRP A 73 -1.64 -1.54 17.65
C TRP A 73 -0.56 -1.59 16.56
N ASN A 74 0.70 -1.84 16.95
CA ASN A 74 1.82 -2.01 16.02
C ASN A 74 1.98 -3.46 15.59
N LEU A 75 2.13 -3.69 14.30
CA LEU A 75 2.58 -4.96 13.74
C LEU A 75 4.12 -5.04 13.83
N GLY A 76 4.68 -4.95 15.03
CA GLY A 76 6.12 -4.91 15.25
C GLY A 76 6.82 -6.23 14.93
N ASN A 77 8.09 -6.18 14.56
CA ASN A 77 8.93 -7.34 14.25
C ASN A 77 8.38 -8.24 13.12
N SER A 78 7.74 -7.63 12.11
CA SER A 78 7.21 -8.32 10.92
C SER A 78 7.77 -7.70 9.65
N LEU A 79 7.09 -6.75 9.03
CA LEU A 79 7.59 -6.08 7.81
C LEU A 79 8.74 -5.09 8.10
N ASP A 80 8.97 -4.75 9.34
CA ASP A 80 10.13 -4.00 9.84
C ASP A 80 11.38 -4.85 10.03
N ALA A 81 11.26 -6.18 10.06
CA ALA A 81 12.39 -7.08 10.21
C ALA A 81 13.45 -6.88 9.10
N THR A 82 14.73 -7.01 9.47
CA THR A 82 15.85 -6.76 8.55
C THR A 82 16.71 -8.00 8.29
N GLY A 83 16.29 -9.17 8.76
CA GLY A 83 16.90 -10.47 8.46
C GLY A 83 16.46 -11.01 7.08
N GLY A 84 16.97 -12.16 6.69
CA GLY A 84 16.50 -12.87 5.49
C GLY A 84 16.69 -12.12 4.17
N SER A 85 15.91 -12.51 3.17
CA SER A 85 15.87 -11.88 1.85
C SER A 85 14.49 -12.05 1.19
N GLY A 86 14.11 -11.13 0.31
CA GLY A 86 12.81 -11.16 -0.36
C GLY A 86 11.65 -11.19 0.64
N LEU A 87 10.62 -11.97 0.39
CA LEU A 87 9.46 -12.07 1.27
C LEU A 87 9.73 -12.79 2.60
N ASP A 88 10.81 -13.57 2.70
CA ASP A 88 11.20 -14.25 3.93
C ASP A 88 11.70 -13.27 5.01
N THR A 89 11.99 -12.04 4.64
CA THR A 89 12.33 -10.96 5.58
C THR A 89 11.24 -10.78 6.63
N GLU A 90 9.96 -10.84 6.27
CA GLU A 90 8.83 -10.68 7.19
C GLU A 90 8.86 -11.65 8.38
N THR A 91 9.41 -12.85 8.18
CA THR A 91 9.44 -13.90 9.21
C THR A 91 10.81 -14.07 9.84
N SER A 92 11.80 -13.29 9.42
CA SER A 92 13.21 -13.46 9.82
C SER A 92 13.48 -13.21 11.32
N TRP A 93 12.59 -12.48 11.98
CA TRP A 93 12.63 -12.24 13.44
C TRP A 93 11.66 -13.15 14.20
N SER A 94 11.43 -14.36 13.67
CA SER A 94 10.66 -15.45 14.29
C SER A 94 9.15 -15.21 14.44
N ASN A 95 8.62 -14.15 13.83
CA ASN A 95 7.19 -13.97 13.73
C ASN A 95 6.61 -14.77 12.54
N PRO A 96 5.39 -15.29 12.63
CA PRO A 96 4.73 -15.89 11.49
C PRO A 96 4.33 -14.81 10.47
N LYS A 97 4.14 -15.23 9.23
CA LYS A 97 3.58 -14.37 8.18
C LYS A 97 2.25 -13.77 8.64
N THR A 98 2.10 -12.46 8.47
CA THR A 98 0.87 -11.74 8.85
C THR A 98 -0.32 -12.20 8.02
N THR A 99 -1.45 -12.41 8.68
CA THR A 99 -2.69 -12.91 8.05
C THR A 99 -3.88 -11.99 8.33
N GLN A 100 -4.93 -12.10 7.51
CA GLN A 100 -6.21 -11.43 7.78
C GLN A 100 -6.73 -11.76 9.18
N ALA A 101 -6.68 -13.03 9.59
CA ALA A 101 -7.18 -13.48 10.90
C ALA A 101 -6.48 -12.80 12.09
N LEU A 102 -5.19 -12.44 11.97
CA LEU A 102 -4.51 -11.65 12.98
C LEU A 102 -5.11 -10.24 13.07
N ILE A 103 -5.31 -9.57 11.95
CA ILE A 103 -5.89 -8.22 11.92
C ILE A 103 -7.35 -8.23 12.39
N ASP A 104 -8.13 -9.26 12.03
CA ASP A 104 -9.48 -9.46 12.54
C ASP A 104 -9.46 -9.60 14.09
N LYS A 105 -8.47 -10.31 14.62
CA LYS A 105 -8.27 -10.41 16.07
C LYS A 105 -7.93 -9.06 16.71
N VAL A 106 -7.04 -8.28 16.10
CA VAL A 106 -6.70 -6.92 16.55
C VAL A 106 -7.96 -6.05 16.64
N LYS A 107 -8.77 -6.03 15.57
CA LYS A 107 -10.06 -5.31 15.54
C LYS A 107 -11.01 -5.78 16.63
N SER A 108 -11.12 -7.09 16.83
CA SER A 108 -12.01 -7.69 17.85
C SER A 108 -11.65 -7.30 19.28
N LEU A 109 -10.42 -6.88 19.52
CA LEU A 109 -9.94 -6.37 20.81
C LEU A 109 -10.26 -4.89 21.03
N GLY A 110 -10.79 -4.20 20.02
CA GLY A 110 -11.19 -2.79 20.09
C GLY A 110 -10.20 -1.80 19.50
N PHE A 111 -9.05 -2.24 18.96
CA PHE A 111 -8.11 -1.37 18.28
C PHE A 111 -8.73 -0.84 16.97
N ASN A 112 -8.52 0.44 16.69
CA ASN A 112 -9.05 1.08 15.48
C ASN A 112 -7.95 1.56 14.52
N THR A 113 -6.69 1.51 14.94
CA THR A 113 -5.52 1.87 14.13
C THR A 113 -4.52 0.73 14.15
N VAL A 114 -3.91 0.41 13.01
CA VAL A 114 -2.76 -0.49 12.91
C VAL A 114 -1.59 0.31 12.34
N ARG A 115 -0.48 0.37 13.09
CA ARG A 115 0.78 0.84 12.50
C ARG A 115 1.48 -0.37 11.90
N VAL A 116 1.82 -0.25 10.63
CA VAL A 116 2.51 -1.26 9.82
C VAL A 116 3.93 -0.75 9.56
N PRO A 117 4.88 -1.03 10.48
CA PRO A 117 6.27 -0.63 10.28
C PRO A 117 6.87 -1.42 9.12
N VAL A 118 7.59 -0.72 8.22
CA VAL A 118 8.21 -1.35 7.05
C VAL A 118 9.66 -0.87 6.90
N SER A 119 10.58 -1.82 6.80
CA SER A 119 11.97 -1.56 6.43
C SER A 119 12.15 -1.80 4.93
N TRP A 120 12.69 -0.81 4.23
CA TRP A 120 12.78 -0.82 2.77
C TRP A 120 14.19 -1.08 2.24
N GLY A 121 15.22 -0.83 3.05
CA GLY A 121 16.61 -0.84 2.61
C GLY A 121 17.08 -2.14 1.97
N LYS A 122 16.53 -3.29 2.38
CA LYS A 122 16.81 -4.60 1.76
C LYS A 122 15.94 -4.92 0.54
N HIS A 123 14.92 -4.13 0.31
CA HIS A 123 13.92 -4.34 -0.73
C HIS A 123 13.99 -3.29 -1.84
N VAL A 124 15.12 -2.59 -1.93
CA VAL A 124 15.40 -1.65 -3.02
C VAL A 124 16.65 -2.05 -3.78
N SER A 125 16.70 -1.67 -5.04
CA SER A 125 17.83 -2.00 -5.93
C SER A 125 18.18 -0.85 -6.86
N GLY A 126 19.41 -0.88 -7.35
CA GLY A 126 19.94 0.11 -8.27
C GLY A 126 20.11 1.49 -7.66
N ASP A 127 20.68 2.41 -8.43
CA ASP A 127 20.98 3.77 -7.97
C ASP A 127 19.73 4.59 -7.61
N ASN A 128 18.57 4.23 -8.15
CA ASN A 128 17.31 4.91 -7.90
C ASN A 128 16.48 4.27 -6.79
N TYR A 129 17.04 3.33 -6.04
CA TYR A 129 16.33 2.63 -4.96
C TYR A 129 14.95 2.12 -5.41
N THR A 130 14.92 1.40 -6.55
CA THR A 130 13.68 0.81 -7.07
C THR A 130 13.19 -0.27 -6.12
N ILE A 131 11.98 -0.11 -5.58
CA ILE A 131 11.38 -1.05 -4.63
C ILE A 131 11.04 -2.36 -5.35
N ASP A 132 11.35 -3.49 -4.71
CA ASP A 132 10.91 -4.82 -5.14
C ASP A 132 9.38 -4.86 -5.21
N SER A 133 8.86 -5.17 -6.39
CA SER A 133 7.41 -5.19 -6.62
C SER A 133 6.68 -6.28 -5.84
N ALA A 134 7.35 -7.39 -5.51
CA ALA A 134 6.76 -8.44 -4.67
C ALA A 134 6.66 -7.98 -3.21
N TRP A 135 7.69 -7.27 -2.71
CA TRP A 135 7.65 -6.68 -1.38
C TRP A 135 6.56 -5.61 -1.27
N LEU A 136 6.50 -4.69 -2.23
CA LEU A 136 5.45 -3.65 -2.24
C LEU A 136 4.04 -4.24 -2.31
N ALA A 137 3.86 -5.31 -3.09
CA ALA A 137 2.59 -6.03 -3.15
C ALA A 137 2.26 -6.72 -1.81
N ARG A 138 3.27 -7.23 -1.07
CA ARG A 138 3.08 -7.80 0.26
C ARG A 138 2.70 -6.74 1.29
N VAL A 139 3.35 -5.59 1.27
CA VAL A 139 2.96 -4.44 2.11
C VAL A 139 1.50 -4.06 1.85
N LYS A 140 1.12 -3.97 0.57
CA LYS A 140 -0.26 -3.71 0.18
C LYS A 140 -1.24 -4.74 0.73
N GLU A 141 -0.90 -6.01 0.64
CA GLU A 141 -1.76 -7.10 1.14
C GLU A 141 -2.06 -6.92 2.64
N VAL A 142 -1.05 -6.53 3.43
CA VAL A 142 -1.22 -6.28 4.87
C VAL A 142 -2.04 -5.01 5.13
N VAL A 143 -1.82 -3.95 4.37
CA VAL A 143 -2.64 -2.74 4.41
C VAL A 143 -4.11 -3.07 4.10
N ASP A 144 -4.36 -3.89 3.07
CA ASP A 144 -5.71 -4.31 2.69
C ASP A 144 -6.41 -5.15 3.77
N TYR A 145 -5.66 -5.92 4.57
CA TYR A 145 -6.23 -6.63 5.74
C TYR A 145 -6.83 -5.65 6.75
N CYS A 146 -6.18 -4.52 6.98
CA CYS A 146 -6.67 -3.47 7.86
C CYS A 146 -7.89 -2.76 7.27
N TYR A 147 -7.84 -2.44 5.98
CA TYR A 147 -8.95 -1.81 5.26
C TYR A 147 -10.23 -2.65 5.24
N LYS A 148 -10.12 -3.97 5.15
CA LYS A 148 -11.28 -4.88 5.26
C LYS A 148 -11.98 -4.79 6.62
N ASN A 149 -11.27 -4.33 7.63
CA ASN A 149 -11.79 -4.13 8.98
C ASN A 149 -12.13 -2.65 9.29
N ASP A 150 -12.13 -1.78 8.29
CA ASP A 150 -12.40 -0.35 8.47
C ASP A 150 -11.51 0.25 9.56
N MET A 151 -10.19 0.05 9.43
CA MET A 151 -9.18 0.51 10.38
C MET A 151 -8.24 1.51 9.74
N TYR A 152 -7.76 2.45 10.55
CA TYR A 152 -6.65 3.31 10.15
C TYR A 152 -5.35 2.51 10.01
N VAL A 153 -4.53 2.91 9.06
CA VAL A 153 -3.21 2.31 8.82
C VAL A 153 -2.16 3.40 8.83
N ILE A 154 -1.12 3.23 9.65
CA ILE A 154 0.08 4.07 9.62
C ILE A 154 1.19 3.28 8.94
N LEU A 155 1.69 3.76 7.82
CA LEU A 155 2.76 3.15 7.03
C LEU A 155 4.00 4.05 7.04
N ASN A 156 5.21 3.49 7.24
CA ASN A 156 6.42 4.28 7.43
C ASN A 156 7.67 3.74 6.71
N ILE A 157 8.78 4.46 6.90
CA ILE A 157 10.16 4.00 6.72
C ILE A 157 10.71 3.68 8.12
N HIS A 158 11.02 2.38 8.41
CA HIS A 158 11.28 1.94 9.78
C HIS A 158 12.77 1.78 10.10
N HIS A 159 13.36 0.59 9.96
CA HIS A 159 14.75 0.30 10.34
C HIS A 159 15.76 0.60 9.21
N ASP A 160 15.61 1.73 8.55
CA ASP A 160 16.45 2.14 7.44
C ASP A 160 17.48 3.23 7.83
N THR A 161 17.60 3.54 9.12
CA THR A 161 18.63 4.45 9.63
C THR A 161 19.98 3.74 9.64
N LYS A 162 20.98 4.30 8.97
CA LYS A 162 22.34 3.77 8.90
C LYS A 162 23.15 4.17 10.15
N SER A 163 24.16 3.37 10.48
CA SER A 163 25.09 3.66 11.60
C SER A 163 26.14 4.70 11.26
N SER A 164 26.39 5.00 9.97
CA SER A 164 27.30 6.05 9.53
C SER A 164 27.03 6.42 8.06
N ALA A 165 27.62 7.51 7.60
CA ALA A 165 27.58 7.90 6.20
C ALA A 165 28.16 6.83 5.25
N SER A 166 29.18 6.10 5.70
CA SER A 166 29.88 5.05 4.92
C SER A 166 29.33 3.64 5.16
N ALA A 167 28.34 3.46 6.05
CA ALA A 167 27.76 2.15 6.28
C ALA A 167 27.16 1.59 4.98
N SER A 168 27.38 0.29 4.73
CA SER A 168 26.87 -0.41 3.55
C SER A 168 25.34 -0.53 3.58
N GLY A 169 24.76 -0.82 2.41
CA GLY A 169 23.32 -0.98 2.25
C GLY A 169 22.56 0.32 1.98
N ALA A 170 21.33 0.17 1.53
CA ALA A 170 20.41 1.28 1.31
C ALA A 170 19.81 1.76 2.62
N GLY A 171 19.57 3.06 2.73
CA GLY A 171 19.06 3.70 3.92
C GLY A 171 19.49 5.15 4.02
N TYR A 172 19.18 5.79 5.13
CA TYR A 172 19.53 7.18 5.38
C TYR A 172 20.37 7.33 6.67
N TYR A 173 21.22 8.35 6.70
CA TYR A 173 21.99 8.76 7.89
C TYR A 173 21.76 10.24 8.12
N PRO A 174 21.22 10.66 9.29
CA PRO A 174 20.77 12.04 9.48
C PRO A 174 21.95 12.98 9.82
N ARG A 175 22.92 13.12 8.91
CA ARG A 175 24.05 14.04 9.01
C ARG A 175 24.25 14.77 7.70
N SER A 176 24.73 16.01 7.77
CA SER A 176 25.03 16.84 6.60
C SER A 176 26.00 16.16 5.63
N SER A 177 26.95 15.38 6.15
CA SER A 177 27.91 14.59 5.36
C SER A 177 27.30 13.49 4.50
N ALA A 178 26.07 13.04 4.80
CA ALA A 178 25.34 12.02 4.07
C ALA A 178 23.99 12.52 3.54
N TYR A 179 23.71 13.83 3.64
CA TYR A 179 22.38 14.36 3.39
C TYR A 179 21.88 14.04 1.97
N SER A 180 22.70 14.23 0.93
CA SER A 180 22.32 13.99 -0.46
C SER A 180 21.90 12.53 -0.73
N SER A 181 22.64 11.56 -0.19
CA SER A 181 22.29 10.14 -0.32
C SER A 181 21.06 9.78 0.51
N SER A 182 20.92 10.38 1.69
CA SER A 182 19.78 10.19 2.58
C SER A 182 18.50 10.77 1.97
N GLU A 183 18.56 11.98 1.41
CA GLU A 183 17.45 12.61 0.67
C GLU A 183 17.04 11.72 -0.51
N LYS A 184 18.02 11.26 -1.31
CA LYS A 184 17.74 10.38 -2.44
C LYS A 184 17.02 9.08 -2.02
N PHE A 185 17.48 8.44 -0.95
CA PHE A 185 16.82 7.23 -0.44
C PHE A 185 15.38 7.51 0.00
N VAL A 186 15.20 8.50 0.89
CA VAL A 186 13.89 8.82 1.46
C VAL A 186 12.88 9.25 0.38
N THR A 187 13.31 10.12 -0.55
CA THR A 187 12.42 10.56 -1.64
C THR A 187 12.13 9.46 -2.65
N SER A 188 13.08 8.58 -2.93
CA SER A 188 12.86 7.44 -3.84
C SER A 188 11.88 6.43 -3.25
N VAL A 189 11.98 6.12 -1.96
CA VAL A 189 11.03 5.22 -1.28
C VAL A 189 9.65 5.87 -1.24
N TRP A 190 9.55 7.14 -0.81
CA TRP A 190 8.25 7.80 -0.72
C TRP A 190 7.59 8.07 -2.07
N SER A 191 8.35 8.38 -3.13
CA SER A 191 7.75 8.58 -4.45
C SER A 191 7.05 7.32 -4.96
N GLN A 192 7.68 6.16 -4.77
CA GLN A 192 7.13 4.88 -5.21
C GLN A 192 5.97 4.41 -4.31
N THR A 193 6.16 4.47 -2.99
CA THR A 193 5.15 4.05 -2.03
C THR A 193 3.93 4.96 -2.09
N ALA A 194 4.09 6.27 -2.08
CA ALA A 194 2.98 7.21 -2.13
C ALA A 194 2.23 7.15 -3.46
N GLU A 195 2.93 6.98 -4.60
CA GLU A 195 2.29 6.77 -5.90
C GLU A 195 1.47 5.47 -5.94
N TYR A 196 1.98 4.40 -5.31
CA TYR A 196 1.31 3.10 -5.26
C TYR A 196 0.01 3.14 -4.46
N PHE A 197 -0.01 3.92 -3.38
CA PHE A 197 -1.13 4.05 -2.45
C PHE A 197 -1.96 5.33 -2.61
N LYS A 198 -1.73 6.16 -3.62
CA LYS A 198 -2.35 7.48 -3.75
C LYS A 198 -3.88 7.50 -3.75
N ASP A 199 -4.49 6.41 -4.23
CA ASP A 199 -5.95 6.30 -4.36
C ASP A 199 -6.61 5.61 -3.14
N TYR A 200 -5.82 5.20 -2.13
CA TYR A 200 -6.34 4.80 -0.83
C TYR A 200 -6.96 6.01 -0.13
N ASP A 201 -8.05 5.81 0.56
CA ASP A 201 -8.72 6.89 1.26
C ASP A 201 -7.93 7.40 2.49
N TYR A 202 -8.54 8.26 3.27
CA TYR A 202 -7.87 8.94 4.38
C TYR A 202 -7.71 8.08 5.65
N HIS A 203 -8.11 6.80 5.64
CA HIS A 203 -7.71 5.84 6.67
C HIS A 203 -6.22 5.50 6.59
N LEU A 204 -5.57 5.66 5.43
CA LEU A 204 -4.12 5.52 5.32
C LEU A 204 -3.43 6.80 5.75
N ILE A 205 -2.50 6.67 6.66
CA ILE A 205 -1.64 7.72 7.21
C ILE A 205 -0.21 7.34 6.88
N PHE A 206 0.61 8.31 6.50
CA PHE A 206 2.04 8.08 6.31
C PHE A 206 2.85 8.66 7.46
N GLU A 207 3.90 7.96 7.86
CA GLU A 207 4.89 8.44 8.82
C GLU A 207 6.25 8.50 8.13
N THR A 208 6.80 9.68 8.01
CA THR A 208 7.95 9.96 7.12
C THR A 208 9.18 9.12 7.43
N LEU A 209 9.50 8.94 8.68
CA LEU A 209 10.61 8.18 9.24
C LEU A 209 10.17 7.54 10.57
N ASN A 210 10.87 6.52 11.07
CA ASN A 210 10.61 5.91 12.38
C ASN A 210 11.31 6.68 13.51
N GLU A 211 12.55 6.34 13.78
CA GLU A 211 13.39 6.90 14.86
C GLU A 211 14.72 7.39 14.28
N PRO A 212 14.73 8.54 13.60
CA PRO A 212 15.95 9.05 12.99
C PRO A 212 16.93 9.53 14.06
N ARG A 213 18.08 8.85 14.18
CA ARG A 213 19.07 9.09 15.23
C ARG A 213 20.49 8.76 14.80
N LEU A 214 21.46 9.07 15.62
CA LEU A 214 22.88 8.78 15.41
C LEU A 214 23.25 7.42 15.98
N ILE A 215 22.92 6.34 15.28
CA ILE A 215 23.13 4.94 15.70
C ILE A 215 24.61 4.69 16.02
N GLY A 216 24.88 3.99 17.12
CA GLY A 216 26.23 3.59 17.58
C GLY A 216 27.04 4.72 18.21
N THR A 217 26.44 5.88 18.46
CA THR A 217 27.08 7.00 19.16
C THR A 217 26.57 7.12 20.60
N GLY A 218 27.26 7.91 21.43
CA GLY A 218 26.79 8.23 22.78
C GLY A 218 25.49 9.07 22.79
N TYR A 219 25.03 9.51 21.64
CA TYR A 219 23.81 10.30 21.48
C TYR A 219 22.68 9.52 20.83
N GLU A 220 22.82 8.21 20.67
CA GLU A 220 21.83 7.40 19.96
C GLU A 220 20.43 7.53 20.56
N TRP A 221 20.31 7.36 21.88
CA TRP A 221 19.03 7.31 22.57
C TRP A 221 18.78 8.50 23.52
N TRP A 222 19.79 9.35 23.74
CA TRP A 222 19.65 10.47 24.65
C TRP A 222 20.67 11.58 24.35
N PHE A 223 20.23 12.82 24.52
CA PHE A 223 21.08 14.01 24.52
C PHE A 223 20.53 15.06 25.49
N ASN A 224 21.41 15.96 25.96
CA ASN A 224 20.97 17.07 26.78
C ASN A 224 20.32 18.13 25.89
N LYS A 225 18.97 18.25 25.95
CA LYS A 225 18.21 19.21 25.11
C LYS A 225 18.45 20.68 25.46
N TRP A 226 19.01 20.96 26.63
CA TRP A 226 19.38 22.31 27.06
C TRP A 226 20.80 22.71 26.63
N ASN A 227 21.65 21.75 26.36
CA ASN A 227 22.98 21.94 25.81
C ASN A 227 23.24 20.93 24.69
N ILE A 228 22.63 21.19 23.54
CA ILE A 228 22.57 20.24 22.42
C ILE A 228 23.98 20.12 21.80
N PRO A 229 24.56 18.91 21.70
CA PRO A 229 25.82 18.69 20.98
C PRO A 229 25.75 19.09 19.52
N SER A 230 26.86 19.55 18.95
CA SER A 230 26.92 19.99 17.53
C SER A 230 26.46 18.91 16.56
N GLU A 231 26.81 17.66 16.84
CA GLU A 231 26.42 16.49 16.03
C GLU A 231 24.92 16.26 16.05
N VAL A 232 24.29 16.42 17.21
CA VAL A 232 22.83 16.29 17.36
C VAL A 232 22.11 17.47 16.70
N LYS A 233 22.67 18.71 16.77
CA LYS A 233 22.13 19.86 16.03
C LYS A 233 22.14 19.62 14.53
N ASP A 234 23.24 19.10 13.98
CA ASP A 234 23.35 18.75 12.56
C ASP A 234 22.33 17.64 12.20
N ALA A 235 22.18 16.63 13.08
CA ALA A 235 21.19 15.57 12.86
C ALA A 235 19.75 16.11 12.87
N ILE A 236 19.40 16.97 13.81
CA ILE A 236 18.06 17.59 13.87
C ILE A 236 17.79 18.42 12.60
N ASP A 237 18.76 19.20 12.13
CA ASP A 237 18.61 19.97 10.88
C ASP A 237 18.41 19.05 9.66
N CYS A 238 19.17 17.95 9.59
CA CYS A 238 18.99 16.96 8.54
C CYS A 238 17.62 16.26 8.62
N ILE A 239 17.15 15.91 9.80
CA ILE A 239 15.85 15.30 10.03
C ILE A 239 14.72 16.22 9.58
N ASN A 240 14.78 17.52 9.95
CA ASN A 240 13.82 18.52 9.49
C ASN A 240 13.75 18.58 7.95
N LYS A 241 14.92 18.59 7.29
CA LYS A 241 15.00 18.62 5.83
C LYS A 241 14.47 17.34 5.20
N LEU A 242 14.81 16.15 5.75
CA LEU A 242 14.31 14.86 5.27
C LEU A 242 12.80 14.76 5.42
N ASN A 243 12.24 15.18 6.56
CA ASN A 243 10.79 15.26 6.77
C ASN A 243 10.12 16.16 5.72
N GLN A 244 10.68 17.35 5.46
CA GLN A 244 10.15 18.27 4.44
C GLN A 244 10.15 17.61 3.06
N LYS A 245 11.27 16.99 2.67
CA LYS A 245 11.40 16.32 1.38
C LYS A 245 10.45 15.13 1.24
N ALA A 246 10.24 14.36 2.31
CA ALA A 246 9.26 13.28 2.33
C ALA A 246 7.84 13.83 2.13
N VAL A 247 7.46 14.87 2.87
CA VAL A 247 6.14 15.51 2.73
C VAL A 247 5.93 16.05 1.32
N ASP A 248 6.89 16.79 0.78
CA ASP A 248 6.82 17.34 -0.58
C ASP A 248 6.65 16.22 -1.62
N THR A 249 7.43 15.15 -1.48
CA THR A 249 7.39 13.99 -2.36
C THR A 249 6.02 13.31 -2.30
N ILE A 250 5.50 13.05 -1.11
CA ILE A 250 4.17 12.46 -0.91
C ILE A 250 3.08 13.32 -1.53
N ARG A 251 3.08 14.62 -1.26
CA ARG A 251 2.08 15.58 -1.77
C ARG A 251 2.09 15.67 -3.30
N ASN A 252 3.26 15.59 -3.91
CA ASN A 252 3.46 15.67 -5.36
C ASN A 252 2.89 14.46 -6.13
N THR A 253 2.69 13.31 -5.48
CA THR A 253 2.00 12.17 -6.11
C THR A 253 0.51 12.42 -6.35
N GLY A 254 -0.05 13.46 -5.76
CA GLY A 254 -1.43 13.90 -6.04
C GLY A 254 -2.50 13.02 -5.42
N SER A 255 -3.69 12.96 -6.05
CA SER A 255 -4.86 12.21 -5.58
C SER A 255 -5.15 12.46 -4.09
N ASN A 256 -5.45 11.43 -3.30
CA ASN A 256 -5.75 11.54 -1.87
C ASN A 256 -4.51 11.93 -1.03
N ASN A 257 -3.30 11.75 -1.57
CA ASN A 257 -2.09 12.16 -0.87
C ASN A 257 -1.97 13.66 -0.68
N ARG A 258 -2.69 14.48 -1.45
CA ARG A 258 -2.71 15.94 -1.26
C ARG A 258 -3.26 16.35 0.11
N GLY A 259 -4.22 15.60 0.67
CA GLY A 259 -4.85 15.93 1.97
C GLY A 259 -4.62 14.87 3.06
N ARG A 260 -3.87 13.81 2.79
CA ARG A 260 -3.59 12.72 3.73
C ARG A 260 -2.86 13.25 4.97
N LEU A 261 -3.22 12.73 6.15
CA LEU A 261 -2.46 12.99 7.38
C LEU A 261 -1.07 12.37 7.25
N ILE A 262 -0.03 13.16 7.57
CA ILE A 262 1.37 12.72 7.57
C ILE A 262 1.95 12.97 8.94
N MET A 263 2.61 11.98 9.52
CA MET A 263 3.32 12.05 10.79
C MET A 263 4.81 12.29 10.55
N CYS A 264 5.41 13.20 11.30
CA CYS A 264 6.82 13.57 11.17
C CYS A 264 7.51 13.50 12.53
N PRO A 265 8.51 12.62 12.72
CA PRO A 265 9.23 12.52 13.98
C PRO A 265 10.31 13.61 14.12
N GLY A 266 10.62 13.96 15.36
CA GLY A 266 11.87 14.62 15.73
C GLY A 266 13.02 13.62 15.84
N TYR A 267 14.14 14.07 16.43
CA TYR A 267 15.27 13.20 16.74
C TYR A 267 14.83 12.02 17.61
N ASP A 268 15.15 10.79 17.17
CA ASP A 268 14.82 9.54 17.86
C ASP A 268 13.30 9.32 18.10
N ALA A 269 12.45 10.05 17.40
CA ALA A 269 11.02 10.18 17.68
C ALA A 269 10.73 10.44 19.18
N SER A 270 11.72 10.81 19.97
CA SER A 270 11.57 11.08 21.39
C SER A 270 10.84 12.39 21.67
N ILE A 271 10.24 12.51 22.85
CA ILE A 271 9.61 13.78 23.28
C ILE A 271 10.62 14.91 23.31
N ASP A 272 11.84 14.65 23.79
CA ASP A 272 12.92 15.62 23.81
C ASP A 272 13.33 16.03 22.39
N GLY A 273 13.42 15.07 21.49
CA GLY A 273 13.67 15.32 20.06
C GLY A 273 12.60 16.14 19.37
N ALA A 274 11.34 15.98 19.78
CA ALA A 274 10.21 16.76 19.24
C ALA A 274 10.05 18.14 19.90
N THR A 275 10.51 18.32 21.15
CA THR A 275 10.36 19.59 21.89
C THR A 275 11.62 20.46 21.93
N VAL A 276 12.72 19.97 21.35
CA VAL A 276 13.98 20.73 21.27
C VAL A 276 13.84 21.93 20.33
N SER A 277 14.54 23.02 20.67
CA SER A 277 14.43 24.32 19.95
C SER A 277 14.76 24.24 18.45
N GLY A 278 15.50 23.24 18.01
CA GLY A 278 15.87 23.02 16.60
C GLY A 278 14.86 22.24 15.78
N PHE A 279 13.93 21.55 16.39
CA PHE A 279 12.91 20.76 15.66
C PHE A 279 11.91 21.67 14.98
N LYS A 280 11.58 21.36 13.72
CA LYS A 280 10.62 22.09 12.90
C LYS A 280 9.75 21.11 12.15
N LEU A 281 8.44 21.24 12.28
CA LEU A 281 7.52 20.52 11.41
C LEU A 281 7.63 21.04 9.96
N PRO A 282 7.44 20.15 8.97
CA PRO A 282 7.36 20.54 7.58
C PRO A 282 6.25 21.55 7.31
N THR A 283 6.50 22.41 6.33
CA THR A 283 5.45 23.23 5.72
C THR A 283 4.60 22.37 4.80
N ASP A 284 3.28 22.44 4.93
CA ASP A 284 2.36 21.71 4.06
C ASP A 284 1.94 22.56 2.85
N ILE A 285 1.36 21.93 1.82
CA ILE A 285 0.81 22.63 0.66
C ILE A 285 -0.35 23.55 1.05
N SER A 286 -0.53 24.63 0.28
CA SER A 286 -1.62 25.60 0.51
C SER A 286 -3.00 24.89 0.51
N GLY A 287 -3.81 25.25 1.48
CA GLY A 287 -5.17 24.71 1.65
C GLY A 287 -5.29 23.58 2.68
N ASN A 288 -4.22 22.90 3.04
CA ASN A 288 -4.23 21.92 4.13
C ASN A 288 -4.20 22.63 5.50
N LYS A 289 -5.06 22.19 6.41
CA LYS A 289 -5.04 22.61 7.80
C LYS A 289 -4.69 21.43 8.69
N ASN A 290 -3.59 21.54 9.45
CA ASN A 290 -3.18 20.57 10.46
C ASN A 290 -3.08 19.12 9.92
N ARG A 291 -2.65 18.94 8.65
CA ARG A 291 -2.46 17.60 8.06
C ARG A 291 -1.03 17.05 8.24
N ILE A 292 -0.21 17.75 9.00
CA ILE A 292 1.10 17.28 9.46
C ILE A 292 1.03 17.12 10.97
N ALA A 293 1.24 15.90 11.46
CA ALA A 293 1.28 15.56 12.87
C ALA A 293 2.72 15.36 13.37
N VAL A 294 2.96 15.68 14.62
CA VAL A 294 4.18 15.24 15.30
C VAL A 294 4.05 13.76 15.63
N SER A 295 5.02 12.94 15.21
CA SER A 295 5.18 11.56 15.65
C SER A 295 6.13 11.50 16.84
N VAL A 296 5.71 10.86 17.92
CA VAL A 296 6.56 10.58 19.08
C VAL A 296 6.42 9.14 19.53
N HIS A 297 7.51 8.58 20.07
CA HIS A 297 7.53 7.30 20.75
C HIS A 297 7.72 7.54 22.24
N ALA A 298 6.86 6.94 23.05
CA ALA A 298 6.79 7.27 24.46
C ALA A 298 6.62 6.05 25.35
N TYR A 299 7.69 5.24 25.47
CA TYR A 299 7.80 4.16 26.43
C TYR A 299 8.08 4.75 27.84
N SER A 300 7.09 5.40 28.38
CA SER A 300 7.24 6.27 29.53
C SER A 300 6.37 5.83 30.71
N PRO A 301 6.87 6.01 31.95
CA PRO A 301 8.26 6.34 32.32
C PRO A 301 9.24 5.21 31.98
N TYR A 302 10.40 5.55 31.44
CA TYR A 302 11.37 4.59 30.88
C TYR A 302 11.70 3.42 31.80
N ASN A 303 12.03 3.70 33.08
CA ASN A 303 12.41 2.67 34.05
C ASN A 303 11.29 1.68 34.37
N PHE A 304 10.04 2.09 34.23
CA PHE A 304 8.88 1.21 34.38
C PHE A 304 8.52 0.52 33.06
N ALA A 305 8.45 1.29 31.98
CA ALA A 305 7.84 0.85 30.72
C ALA A 305 8.80 0.04 29.83
N MET A 306 10.10 0.35 29.86
CA MET A 306 11.06 -0.20 28.89
C MET A 306 12.28 -0.86 29.58
N ASN A 307 12.93 -0.19 30.53
CA ASN A 307 14.17 -0.63 31.13
C ASN A 307 14.04 -1.99 31.83
N VAL A 308 14.89 -2.95 31.46
CA VAL A 308 15.00 -4.29 32.08
C VAL A 308 16.32 -4.47 32.82
N GLY A 309 17.23 -3.47 32.77
CA GLY A 309 18.53 -3.46 33.42
C GLY A 309 18.56 -2.68 34.74
N SER A 310 19.71 -2.10 35.04
CA SER A 310 19.91 -1.26 36.24
C SER A 310 18.94 -0.06 36.21
N GLY A 311 18.34 0.23 37.38
CA GLY A 311 17.30 1.28 37.51
C GLY A 311 15.90 0.86 37.09
N SER A 312 15.71 -0.37 36.59
CA SER A 312 14.37 -0.91 36.27
C SER A 312 13.48 -0.95 37.50
N THR A 313 12.22 -0.62 37.34
CA THR A 313 11.18 -0.79 38.36
C THR A 313 9.99 -1.54 37.86
N SER A 314 9.41 -2.39 38.68
CA SER A 314 8.19 -3.14 38.40
C SER A 314 6.95 -2.55 39.10
N THR A 315 7.12 -1.53 39.95
CA THR A 315 6.02 -0.95 40.74
C THR A 315 5.59 0.40 40.16
N TYR A 316 4.31 0.59 39.96
CA TYR A 316 3.71 1.85 39.49
C TYR A 316 3.39 2.76 40.67
N THR A 317 4.29 3.69 40.98
CA THR A 317 4.22 4.62 42.10
C THR A 317 3.55 5.95 41.68
N SER A 318 3.23 6.78 42.71
CA SER A 318 2.71 8.14 42.45
C SER A 318 3.77 9.02 41.72
N SER A 319 5.05 8.83 41.93
CA SER A 319 6.11 9.52 41.15
C SER A 319 6.02 9.17 39.66
N ILE A 320 5.92 7.88 39.36
CA ILE A 320 5.78 7.38 37.98
C ILE A 320 4.50 7.91 37.32
N LYS A 321 3.41 8.00 38.08
CA LYS A 321 2.18 8.61 37.61
C LYS A 321 2.35 10.10 37.30
N ASN A 322 3.08 10.85 38.12
CA ASN A 322 3.36 12.25 37.85
C ASN A 322 4.22 12.44 36.58
N GLU A 323 5.26 11.63 36.39
CA GLU A 323 6.06 11.64 35.15
C GLU A 323 5.18 11.41 33.92
N LEU A 324 4.19 10.53 34.03
CA LEU A 324 3.24 10.28 32.95
C LEU A 324 2.33 11.49 32.68
N GLN A 325 1.87 12.19 33.75
CA GLN A 325 1.13 13.44 33.61
C GLN A 325 1.97 14.55 32.98
N ASP A 326 3.26 14.66 33.34
CA ASP A 326 4.19 15.62 32.77
C ASP A 326 4.44 15.39 31.29
N LEU A 327 4.52 14.12 30.86
CA LEU A 327 4.61 13.74 29.47
C LEU A 327 3.43 14.33 28.66
N PHE A 328 2.20 14.03 29.05
CA PHE A 328 1.03 14.51 28.33
C PHE A 328 0.85 16.03 28.44
N SER A 329 1.23 16.64 29.56
CA SER A 329 1.26 18.11 29.73
C SER A 329 2.26 18.76 28.79
N THR A 330 3.43 18.14 28.61
CA THR A 330 4.47 18.59 27.67
C THR A 330 3.97 18.53 26.22
N LEU A 331 3.39 17.41 25.82
CA LEU A 331 2.83 17.28 24.46
C LEU A 331 1.68 18.26 24.23
N LYS A 332 0.84 18.46 25.25
CA LYS A 332 -0.27 19.40 25.20
C LYS A 332 0.22 20.81 24.98
N SER A 333 1.09 21.33 25.86
CA SER A 333 1.54 22.72 25.82
C SER A 333 2.41 23.06 24.61
N ASN A 334 3.22 22.10 24.14
CA ASN A 334 4.09 22.34 22.98
C ASN A 334 3.34 22.26 21.66
N PHE A 335 2.30 21.41 21.55
CA PHE A 335 1.67 21.10 20.27
C PHE A 335 0.15 21.24 20.31
N ARG A 336 -0.57 20.49 21.15
CA ARG A 336 -2.03 20.41 21.09
C ARG A 336 -2.72 21.76 21.32
N ASP A 337 -2.25 22.54 22.28
CA ASP A 337 -2.79 23.91 22.57
C ASP A 337 -2.51 24.90 21.42
N LYS A 338 -1.61 24.56 20.50
CA LYS A 338 -1.31 25.33 19.30
C LYS A 338 -2.02 24.79 18.05
N GLY A 339 -2.92 23.82 18.21
CA GLY A 339 -3.64 23.16 17.13
C GLY A 339 -2.78 22.22 16.29
N ILE A 340 -1.60 21.82 16.77
CA ILE A 340 -0.72 20.89 16.08
C ILE A 340 -1.10 19.45 16.48
N PRO A 341 -1.43 18.58 15.53
CA PRO A 341 -1.71 17.18 15.79
C PRO A 341 -0.51 16.43 16.36
N VAL A 342 -0.75 15.49 17.28
CA VAL A 342 0.27 14.60 17.85
C VAL A 342 -0.26 13.18 17.83
N VAL A 343 0.58 12.25 17.43
CA VAL A 343 0.32 10.81 17.53
C VAL A 343 1.50 10.16 18.25
N ILE A 344 1.20 9.36 19.27
CA ILE A 344 2.20 8.50 19.89
C ILE A 344 2.25 7.20 19.08
N GLY A 345 3.23 7.13 18.15
CA GLY A 345 3.40 6.02 17.21
C GLY A 345 3.81 4.71 17.88
N GLU A 346 4.49 4.83 19.04
CA GLU A 346 4.86 3.67 19.84
C GLU A 346 4.78 3.99 21.33
N PHE A 347 4.16 3.07 22.06
CA PHE A 347 4.17 3.03 23.52
C PHE A 347 3.95 1.59 24.00
N GLY A 348 4.31 1.31 25.23
CA GLY A 348 4.10 -0.01 25.80
C GLY A 348 4.68 -0.10 27.20
N SER A 349 4.45 -1.23 27.85
CA SER A 349 5.14 -1.59 29.09
C SER A 349 5.60 -3.03 29.02
N THR A 350 6.92 -3.25 29.15
CA THR A 350 7.50 -4.61 29.15
C THR A 350 6.97 -5.41 30.35
N ASP A 351 6.75 -6.70 30.10
CA ASP A 351 6.31 -7.61 31.15
C ASP A 351 7.48 -7.97 32.09
N LYS A 352 7.35 -7.57 33.35
CA LYS A 352 8.30 -7.84 34.45
C LYS A 352 7.67 -8.71 35.53
N ASN A 353 6.69 -9.53 35.18
CA ASN A 353 5.80 -10.25 36.11
C ASN A 353 5.04 -9.31 37.07
N ASN A 354 4.62 -8.17 36.54
CA ASN A 354 4.00 -7.09 37.30
C ASN A 354 2.64 -6.65 36.75
N THR A 355 1.81 -7.61 36.34
CA THR A 355 0.53 -7.37 35.65
C THR A 355 -0.36 -6.32 36.32
N ALA A 356 -0.53 -6.40 37.65
CA ALA A 356 -1.37 -5.45 38.39
C ALA A 356 -0.87 -4.00 38.25
N GLU A 357 0.43 -3.80 38.23
CA GLU A 357 1.05 -2.49 38.10
C GLU A 357 0.98 -1.99 36.65
N ARG A 358 1.14 -2.88 35.66
CA ARG A 358 0.92 -2.57 34.23
C ARG A 358 -0.53 -2.18 33.96
N VAL A 359 -1.50 -2.81 34.61
CA VAL A 359 -2.93 -2.45 34.52
C VAL A 359 -3.19 -1.03 35.05
N LYS A 360 -2.59 -0.63 36.17
CA LYS A 360 -2.70 0.74 36.69
C LYS A 360 -2.09 1.74 35.71
N TRP A 361 -0.87 1.47 35.25
CA TRP A 361 -0.18 2.29 34.25
C TRP A 361 -0.99 2.42 32.96
N ALA A 362 -1.49 1.30 32.41
CA ALA A 362 -2.29 1.27 31.20
C ALA A 362 -3.56 2.13 31.30
N THR A 363 -4.23 2.04 32.47
CA THR A 363 -5.42 2.83 32.76
C THR A 363 -5.13 4.33 32.75
N ASP A 364 -4.06 4.76 33.45
CA ASP A 364 -3.71 6.17 33.53
C ASP A 364 -3.17 6.70 32.19
N TYR A 365 -2.34 5.90 31.48
CA TYR A 365 -1.77 6.29 30.19
C TYR A 365 -2.86 6.60 29.17
N THR A 366 -3.76 5.67 28.93
CA THR A 366 -4.81 5.85 27.92
C THR A 366 -5.88 6.84 28.33
N ALA A 367 -6.15 7.01 29.62
CA ALA A 367 -7.02 8.09 30.11
C ALA A 367 -6.44 9.47 29.81
N LEU A 368 -5.14 9.68 30.01
CA LEU A 368 -4.45 10.92 29.68
C LEU A 368 -4.38 11.13 28.16
N ALA A 369 -4.10 10.09 27.40
CA ALA A 369 -4.10 10.11 25.94
C ALA A 369 -5.46 10.56 25.38
N LYS A 370 -6.54 9.90 25.77
CA LYS A 370 -7.91 10.24 25.37
C LYS A 370 -8.29 11.66 25.77
N LYS A 371 -7.98 12.08 27.01
CA LYS A 371 -8.26 13.43 27.50
C LYS A 371 -7.64 14.53 26.64
N ASN A 372 -6.46 14.25 26.06
CA ASN A 372 -5.72 15.24 25.25
C ASN A 372 -5.93 15.05 23.75
N ASN A 373 -6.78 14.13 23.31
CA ASN A 373 -6.99 13.75 21.91
C ASN A 373 -5.65 13.43 21.21
N ILE A 374 -4.85 12.56 21.84
CA ILE A 374 -3.56 12.07 21.33
C ILE A 374 -3.70 10.56 21.09
N PRO A 375 -3.90 10.10 19.85
CA PRO A 375 -3.90 8.67 19.53
C PRO A 375 -2.58 8.03 19.93
N CYS A 376 -2.66 6.82 20.49
CA CYS A 376 -1.51 6.04 20.90
C CYS A 376 -1.55 4.66 20.25
N VAL A 377 -0.38 4.16 19.81
CA VAL A 377 -0.28 2.89 19.10
C VAL A 377 0.60 1.94 19.91
N LEU A 378 -0.03 0.91 20.51
CA LEU A 378 0.62 -0.06 21.37
C LEU A 378 1.67 -0.86 20.58
N TRP A 379 2.92 -0.90 21.04
CA TRP A 379 3.95 -1.73 20.45
C TRP A 379 3.74 -3.19 20.86
N ASP A 380 3.65 -4.08 19.87
CA ASP A 380 3.59 -5.53 20.05
C ASP A 380 4.63 -6.21 19.15
N ASN A 381 5.68 -6.73 19.75
CA ASN A 381 6.75 -7.46 19.04
C ASN A 381 6.56 -8.99 19.09
N ASN A 382 5.44 -9.48 19.68
CA ASN A 382 5.17 -10.90 19.93
C ASN A 382 6.21 -11.57 20.86
N ALA A 383 7.03 -10.79 21.59
CA ALA A 383 7.95 -11.32 22.60
C ALA A 383 7.26 -11.46 23.96
N PHE A 384 7.05 -12.67 24.39
CA PHE A 384 6.43 -12.98 25.68
C PHE A 384 7.48 -13.26 26.74
N ALA A 385 7.13 -12.94 27.99
CA ALA A 385 7.98 -13.18 29.14
C ALA A 385 8.45 -14.64 29.22
N VAL A 386 9.74 -14.83 29.45
CA VAL A 386 10.37 -16.13 29.66
C VAL A 386 10.60 -16.33 31.14
N TYR A 387 10.29 -17.52 31.64
CA TYR A 387 10.42 -17.87 33.06
C TYR A 387 11.45 -18.97 33.27
N ASN A 388 12.23 -18.82 34.33
CA ASN A 388 13.07 -19.90 34.91
C ASN A 388 12.48 -20.26 36.29
N GLY A 389 11.71 -21.35 36.32
CA GLY A 389 10.86 -21.64 37.48
C GLY A 389 9.78 -20.59 37.68
N SER A 390 9.68 -19.99 38.84
CA SER A 390 8.76 -18.89 39.16
C SER A 390 9.33 -17.49 38.87
N SER A 391 10.62 -17.39 38.48
CA SER A 391 11.28 -16.12 38.23
C SER A 391 11.28 -15.75 36.76
N ILE A 392 10.95 -14.51 36.44
CA ILE A 392 11.06 -13.98 35.09
C ILE A 392 12.53 -13.74 34.73
N VAL A 393 12.90 -14.04 33.47
CA VAL A 393 14.23 -13.76 32.93
C VAL A 393 14.17 -12.38 32.28
N LEU A 394 14.66 -11.35 32.94
CA LEU A 394 14.67 -9.96 32.44
C LEU A 394 15.91 -9.69 31.58
N ASN A 395 15.97 -10.29 30.40
CA ASN A 395 17.05 -10.10 29.43
C ASN A 395 16.59 -9.53 28.09
N SER A 396 15.31 -9.22 27.98
CA SER A 396 14.70 -8.66 26.78
C SER A 396 13.46 -7.84 27.11
N GLU A 397 13.01 -7.07 26.17
CA GLU A 397 11.77 -6.28 26.24
C GLU A 397 10.59 -7.13 25.81
N TYR A 398 9.76 -7.51 26.76
CA TYR A 398 8.61 -8.38 26.55
C TYR A 398 7.34 -7.55 26.27
N HIS A 399 7.13 -7.23 25.00
CA HIS A 399 5.95 -6.51 24.52
C HIS A 399 5.03 -7.43 23.70
N GLY A 400 4.96 -8.72 24.02
CA GLY A 400 4.01 -9.64 23.42
C GLY A 400 2.62 -9.48 24.02
N TYR A 401 1.64 -9.12 23.20
CA TYR A 401 0.25 -8.99 23.60
C TYR A 401 -0.66 -9.99 22.89
N ILE A 402 -0.44 -10.22 21.60
CA ILE A 402 -1.21 -11.19 20.80
C ILE A 402 -0.25 -12.29 20.33
N ASN A 403 -0.53 -13.52 20.73
CA ASN A 403 0.24 -14.66 20.20
C ASN A 403 -0.11 -14.87 18.73
N ARG A 404 0.81 -14.50 17.84
CA ARG A 404 0.59 -14.49 16.38
C ARG A 404 0.57 -15.88 15.74
N LYS A 405 0.99 -16.94 16.47
CA LYS A 405 0.91 -18.31 15.96
C LYS A 405 -0.53 -18.85 15.92
N ASN A 406 -1.37 -18.37 16.83
CA ASN A 406 -2.76 -18.87 16.98
C ASN A 406 -3.78 -17.74 17.17
N ASN A 407 -3.37 -16.47 17.09
CA ASN A 407 -4.20 -15.28 17.25
C ASN A 407 -4.95 -15.22 18.59
N THR A 408 -4.32 -15.72 19.67
CA THR A 408 -4.91 -15.70 21.00
C THR A 408 -4.32 -14.61 21.88
N VAL A 409 -5.09 -14.19 22.86
CA VAL A 409 -4.68 -13.29 23.95
C VAL A 409 -5.04 -13.94 25.25
N THR A 410 -4.04 -14.13 26.11
CA THR A 410 -4.18 -14.71 27.44
C THR A 410 -3.66 -13.74 28.51
N SER A 411 -4.02 -13.91 29.77
CA SER A 411 -3.35 -13.18 30.86
C SER A 411 -1.85 -13.52 30.87
N PRO A 412 -0.96 -12.54 31.13
CA PRO A 412 -1.27 -11.18 31.64
C PRO A 412 -1.60 -10.14 30.55
N ALA A 413 -1.37 -10.42 29.28
CA ALA A 413 -1.58 -9.48 28.18
C ALA A 413 -3.04 -9.03 28.06
N LYS A 414 -3.98 -9.96 28.28
CA LYS A 414 -5.42 -9.67 28.25
C LYS A 414 -5.80 -8.56 29.22
N ASP A 415 -5.34 -8.66 30.47
CA ASP A 415 -5.71 -7.72 31.54
C ASP A 415 -5.18 -6.31 31.24
N VAL A 416 -3.98 -6.23 30.64
CA VAL A 416 -3.39 -4.95 30.21
C VAL A 416 -4.17 -4.36 29.03
N ILE A 417 -4.52 -5.16 28.02
CA ILE A 417 -5.34 -4.69 26.88
C ILE A 417 -6.69 -4.18 27.38
N GLU A 418 -7.35 -4.90 28.28
CA GLU A 418 -8.65 -4.47 28.82
C GLU A 418 -8.52 -3.13 29.56
N ALA A 419 -7.42 -2.92 30.30
CA ALA A 419 -7.14 -1.64 30.96
C ALA A 419 -6.88 -0.51 29.96
N LEU A 420 -6.09 -0.78 28.91
CA LEU A 420 -5.81 0.17 27.84
C LEU A 420 -7.10 0.59 27.10
N MET A 421 -8.01 -0.35 26.89
CA MET A 421 -9.28 -0.11 26.21
C MET A 421 -10.32 0.61 27.06
N LYS A 422 -10.14 0.66 28.38
CA LYS A 422 -11.14 1.22 29.31
C LYS A 422 -11.59 2.65 28.96
N PRO A 423 -10.73 3.61 28.58
CA PRO A 423 -11.14 4.95 28.19
C PRO A 423 -11.80 5.01 26.81
N TYR A 424 -11.45 4.06 25.92
CA TYR A 424 -12.03 3.97 24.58
C TYR A 424 -13.33 3.14 24.59
N GLY A 425 -13.53 2.33 25.63
CA GLY A 425 -14.63 1.41 25.84
C GLY A 425 -14.65 0.25 24.83
N LYS A 426 -15.04 -0.93 25.23
CA LYS A 426 -15.54 -1.90 24.26
C LYS A 426 -16.79 -1.25 23.64
N LYS A 427 -16.75 -0.89 22.38
CA LYS A 427 -17.94 -0.44 21.66
C LYS A 427 -18.84 -1.65 21.45
N ALA A 428 -20.14 -1.49 21.67
CA ALA A 428 -21.10 -2.48 21.21
C ALA A 428 -20.93 -2.63 19.68
N ASP A 429 -20.96 -3.86 19.19
CA ASP A 429 -20.98 -4.08 17.76
C ASP A 429 -22.31 -3.60 17.17
N LEU A 430 -22.26 -2.90 16.06
CA LEU A 430 -23.44 -2.44 15.34
C LEU A 430 -23.24 -2.65 13.84
N ASN A 431 -23.90 -3.66 13.33
CA ASN A 431 -23.99 -3.92 11.90
C ASN A 431 -25.32 -3.36 11.38
N CYS A 432 -25.25 -2.36 10.51
CA CYS A 432 -26.40 -1.84 9.77
C CYS A 432 -25.92 -1.23 8.44
N SER A 433 -26.80 -1.24 7.48
CA SER A 433 -26.54 -0.59 6.19
C SER A 433 -26.29 0.91 6.37
N SER A 434 -25.34 1.47 5.64
CA SER A 434 -25.09 2.93 5.62
C SER A 434 -26.25 3.72 4.99
N SER A 435 -27.06 3.06 4.16
CA SER A 435 -28.24 3.68 3.55
C SER A 435 -29.34 2.66 3.21
N VAL A 436 -30.58 3.11 3.24
CA VAL A 436 -31.76 2.35 2.82
C VAL A 436 -32.56 3.19 1.83
N THR A 437 -32.82 2.61 0.65
CA THR A 437 -33.67 3.24 -0.34
C THR A 437 -35.09 2.67 -0.24
N ILE A 438 -36.08 3.57 -0.13
CA ILE A 438 -37.50 3.23 0.02
C ILE A 438 -38.30 4.09 -0.93
N VAL A 439 -39.27 3.50 -1.62
CA VAL A 439 -40.24 4.28 -2.41
C VAL A 439 -41.23 4.94 -1.44
N ALA A 440 -41.59 6.19 -1.65
CA ALA A 440 -42.54 6.92 -0.84
C ALA A 440 -43.85 6.12 -0.64
N GLY A 441 -44.33 6.05 0.60
CA GLY A 441 -45.49 5.27 1.01
C GLY A 441 -45.22 3.80 1.29
N GLN A 442 -43.99 3.30 1.12
CA GLN A 442 -43.60 1.93 1.48
C GLN A 442 -42.80 1.91 2.79
N SER A 443 -42.78 0.75 3.42
CA SER A 443 -41.96 0.50 4.61
C SER A 443 -40.92 -0.56 4.35
N LYS A 444 -39.74 -0.41 4.98
CA LYS A 444 -38.64 -1.37 4.88
C LYS A 444 -37.90 -1.40 6.21
N ASN A 445 -37.51 -2.60 6.65
CA ASN A 445 -36.67 -2.76 7.84
C ASN A 445 -35.22 -2.37 7.50
N ILE A 446 -34.55 -1.69 8.42
CA ILE A 446 -33.13 -1.31 8.31
C ILE A 446 -32.22 -2.56 8.31
N GLY A 447 -32.67 -3.64 8.97
CA GLY A 447 -31.85 -4.86 9.08
C GLY A 447 -30.62 -4.70 9.97
N ALA A 448 -30.71 -3.83 10.99
CA ALA A 448 -29.63 -3.66 11.93
C ALA A 448 -29.50 -4.87 12.85
N SER A 449 -28.27 -5.23 13.19
CA SER A 449 -27.95 -6.32 14.11
C SER A 449 -26.72 -5.98 14.95
N SER A 450 -26.53 -6.73 16.05
CA SER A 450 -25.34 -6.64 16.88
C SER A 450 -24.90 -8.05 17.26
N SER A 451 -23.60 -8.33 17.19
CA SER A 451 -22.99 -9.56 17.70
C SER A 451 -22.65 -9.48 19.19
N THR A 452 -22.78 -8.29 19.79
CA THR A 452 -22.53 -8.08 21.22
C THR A 452 -23.63 -8.75 22.04
N SER A 453 -23.26 -9.63 22.94
CA SER A 453 -24.21 -10.33 23.83
C SER A 453 -25.01 -9.35 24.69
N GLY A 454 -26.33 -9.50 24.71
CA GLY A 454 -27.23 -8.62 25.46
C GLY A 454 -27.43 -7.22 24.84
N ALA A 455 -27.01 -7.01 23.59
CA ALA A 455 -27.21 -5.72 22.93
C ALA A 455 -28.67 -5.43 22.64
N VAL A 456 -29.11 -4.21 22.97
CA VAL A 456 -30.42 -3.66 22.65
C VAL A 456 -30.24 -2.63 21.52
N LEU A 457 -31.04 -2.77 20.46
CA LEU A 457 -31.10 -1.82 19.36
C LEU A 457 -32.24 -0.82 19.57
N THR A 458 -31.95 0.47 19.41
CA THR A 458 -32.94 1.54 19.41
C THR A 458 -32.85 2.35 18.11
N TYR A 459 -34.00 2.93 17.70
CA TYR A 459 -34.12 3.61 16.41
C TYR A 459 -34.81 4.96 16.61
N LYS A 460 -34.27 6.01 16.01
CA LYS A 460 -34.82 7.37 16.07
C LYS A 460 -34.71 8.03 14.70
N SER A 461 -35.81 8.46 14.11
CA SER A 461 -35.75 9.32 12.92
C SER A 461 -35.36 10.74 13.33
N THR A 462 -34.30 11.27 12.67
CA THR A 462 -33.89 12.67 12.81
C THR A 462 -34.54 13.57 11.78
N THR A 463 -35.33 12.97 10.84
CA THR A 463 -36.09 13.67 9.80
C THR A 463 -37.50 13.16 9.68
N PRO A 464 -38.33 13.32 10.75
CA PRO A 464 -39.66 12.70 10.82
C PRO A 464 -40.65 13.18 9.75
N SER A 465 -40.38 14.32 9.10
CA SER A 465 -41.15 14.82 7.96
C SER A 465 -40.91 14.05 6.66
N ILE A 466 -39.81 13.27 6.57
CA ILE A 466 -39.41 12.49 5.39
C ILE A 466 -39.66 11.00 5.63
N CYS A 467 -39.25 10.49 6.81
CA CYS A 467 -39.48 9.11 7.21
C CYS A 467 -39.69 8.98 8.70
N THR A 468 -40.45 7.97 9.11
CA THR A 468 -40.57 7.54 10.51
C THR A 468 -39.98 6.15 10.67
N VAL A 469 -39.65 5.75 11.90
CA VAL A 469 -39.15 4.42 12.21
C VAL A 469 -39.83 3.87 13.45
N ASP A 470 -40.14 2.59 13.47
CA ASP A 470 -40.68 1.92 14.64
C ASP A 470 -39.58 1.30 15.53
N LYS A 471 -39.97 0.75 16.69
CA LYS A 471 -39.05 0.09 17.65
C LYS A 471 -38.35 -1.13 17.10
N ASN A 472 -38.80 -1.69 15.98
CA ASN A 472 -38.22 -2.87 15.33
C ASN A 472 -37.33 -2.50 14.12
N GLY A 473 -37.12 -1.19 13.86
CA GLY A 473 -36.30 -0.72 12.75
C GLY A 473 -37.01 -0.70 11.38
N ASN A 474 -38.36 -0.81 11.36
CA ASN A 474 -39.12 -0.64 10.12
C ASN A 474 -39.29 0.84 9.83
N VAL A 475 -38.66 1.29 8.75
CA VAL A 475 -38.76 2.67 8.27
C VAL A 475 -39.93 2.81 7.33
N THR A 476 -40.81 3.77 7.58
CA THR A 476 -41.90 4.17 6.67
C THR A 476 -41.54 5.46 5.96
N ALA A 477 -41.46 5.41 4.63
CA ALA A 477 -41.17 6.53 3.78
C ALA A 477 -42.39 7.42 3.59
N LEU A 478 -42.36 8.68 4.04
CA LEU A 478 -43.51 9.60 4.01
C LEU A 478 -43.46 10.52 2.78
N ARG A 479 -42.31 11.02 2.43
CA ARG A 479 -42.14 12.03 1.38
C ARG A 479 -40.79 11.86 0.67
N THR A 480 -40.73 12.09 -0.63
CA THR A 480 -39.50 12.09 -1.42
C THR A 480 -38.47 13.07 -0.85
N GLY A 481 -37.24 12.61 -0.73
CA GLY A 481 -36.13 13.38 -0.18
C GLY A 481 -35.11 12.49 0.51
N THR A 482 -34.15 13.10 1.17
CA THR A 482 -33.19 12.40 2.00
C THR A 482 -33.55 12.60 3.47
N GLY A 483 -33.71 11.51 4.20
CA GLY A 483 -33.90 11.48 5.64
C GLY A 483 -32.83 10.65 6.32
N TYR A 484 -32.83 10.64 7.64
CA TYR A 484 -31.86 9.86 8.44
C TYR A 484 -32.58 9.20 9.62
N VAL A 485 -32.13 7.99 9.92
CA VAL A 485 -32.53 7.25 11.10
C VAL A 485 -31.27 6.89 11.88
N THR A 486 -31.15 7.39 13.11
CA THR A 486 -30.09 6.97 14.02
C THR A 486 -30.47 5.60 14.60
N VAL A 487 -29.56 4.63 14.44
CA VAL A 487 -29.63 3.30 15.07
C VAL A 487 -28.57 3.27 16.16
N THR A 488 -28.98 2.90 17.39
CA THR A 488 -28.03 2.80 18.52
C THR A 488 -28.05 1.37 19.05
N ALA A 489 -26.87 0.77 19.17
CA ALA A 489 -26.64 -0.48 19.88
C ALA A 489 -26.11 -0.17 21.28
N SER A 490 -26.74 -0.69 22.34
CA SER A 490 -26.33 -0.53 23.73
C SER A 490 -26.29 -1.89 24.40
N ALA A 491 -25.21 -2.17 25.15
CA ALA A 491 -25.07 -3.39 25.93
C ALA A 491 -24.42 -3.07 27.30
N ASN A 492 -24.74 -3.82 28.32
CA ASN A 492 -24.13 -3.63 29.62
C ASN A 492 -22.62 -3.93 29.56
N GLY A 493 -21.79 -3.02 30.06
CA GLY A 493 -20.33 -3.12 30.00
C GLY A 493 -19.70 -2.70 28.66
N TYR A 494 -20.48 -2.15 27.72
CA TYR A 494 -20.01 -1.63 26.43
C TYR A 494 -20.44 -0.17 26.27
N ASN A 495 -19.62 0.61 25.57
CA ASN A 495 -20.05 1.92 25.08
C ASN A 495 -21.08 1.71 23.97
N SER A 496 -22.15 2.49 24.01
CA SER A 496 -23.16 2.49 22.96
C SER A 496 -22.52 2.96 21.63
N VAL A 497 -22.87 2.33 20.54
CA VAL A 497 -22.50 2.74 19.19
C VAL A 497 -23.76 3.18 18.47
N SER A 498 -23.71 4.38 17.88
CA SER A 498 -24.79 4.88 17.04
C SER A 498 -24.31 5.04 15.61
N LYS A 499 -25.15 4.69 14.64
CA LYS A 499 -24.94 4.96 13.22
C LYS A 499 -26.18 5.63 12.64
N ASP A 500 -25.97 6.66 11.84
CA ASP A 500 -27.02 7.29 11.05
C ASP A 500 -27.18 6.54 9.74
N VAL A 501 -28.35 5.97 9.54
CA VAL A 501 -28.73 5.32 8.29
C VAL A 501 -29.42 6.33 7.40
N LYS A 502 -28.81 6.64 6.27
CA LYS A 502 -29.39 7.52 5.25
C LYS A 502 -30.60 6.86 4.60
N ILE A 503 -31.75 7.49 4.67
CA ILE A 503 -33.01 7.04 4.04
C ILE A 503 -33.23 7.85 2.77
N VAL A 504 -33.09 7.20 1.63
CA VAL A 504 -33.39 7.82 0.34
C VAL A 504 -34.81 7.48 -0.04
N VAL A 505 -35.71 8.46 0.08
CA VAL A 505 -37.09 8.30 -0.32
C VAL A 505 -37.26 8.83 -1.75
N SER A 506 -37.59 7.96 -2.66
CA SER A 506 -37.73 8.28 -4.08
C SER A 506 -39.06 7.78 -4.65
N LYS A 507 -39.44 8.29 -5.80
CA LYS A 507 -40.66 7.84 -6.50
C LYS A 507 -40.58 6.36 -6.83
N LYS A 508 -39.52 5.92 -7.51
CA LYS A 508 -39.22 4.53 -7.86
C LYS A 508 -37.72 4.35 -7.98
N SER A 509 -37.20 3.25 -7.48
CA SER A 509 -35.76 2.95 -7.60
C SER A 509 -35.52 1.87 -8.65
N LEU A 510 -34.63 2.12 -9.55
CA LEU A 510 -34.16 1.13 -10.54
C LEU A 510 -33.33 0.00 -9.95
N ASN A 511 -33.01 0.03 -8.67
CA ASN A 511 -32.15 -0.99 -8.04
C ASN A 511 -32.68 -2.42 -8.22
N ASN A 512 -34.00 -2.59 -8.37
CA ASN A 512 -34.65 -3.87 -8.63
C ASN A 512 -34.97 -4.06 -10.14
N GLY A 513 -34.50 -3.18 -10.99
CA GLY A 513 -34.61 -3.33 -12.45
C GLY A 513 -33.70 -4.45 -12.95
N LEU A 514 -34.18 -5.16 -13.95
CA LEU A 514 -33.41 -6.19 -14.62
C LEU A 514 -32.78 -5.63 -15.87
N ILE A 515 -31.51 -5.86 -16.08
CA ILE A 515 -30.80 -5.54 -17.33
C ILE A 515 -30.60 -6.83 -18.11
N THR A 516 -31.07 -6.86 -19.35
CA THR A 516 -30.74 -7.87 -20.35
C THR A 516 -29.75 -7.27 -21.32
N LEU A 517 -28.64 -7.96 -21.55
CA LEU A 517 -27.61 -7.53 -22.49
C LEU A 517 -27.69 -8.36 -23.77
N SER A 518 -27.46 -7.71 -24.94
CA SER A 518 -27.32 -8.43 -26.20
C SER A 518 -26.18 -9.42 -26.23
N GLU A 519 -25.11 -9.12 -25.47
CA GLU A 519 -23.91 -9.94 -25.36
C GLU A 519 -23.34 -9.85 -23.95
N THR A 520 -22.89 -10.98 -23.41
CA THR A 520 -22.32 -11.07 -22.04
C THR A 520 -20.81 -11.31 -22.02
N SER A 521 -20.21 -11.55 -23.18
CA SER A 521 -18.78 -11.78 -23.32
C SER A 521 -18.24 -11.27 -24.64
N TYR A 522 -17.12 -10.59 -24.59
CA TYR A 522 -16.39 -10.09 -25.74
C TYR A 522 -14.94 -10.54 -25.67
N VAL A 523 -14.31 -10.69 -26.83
CA VAL A 523 -12.85 -10.84 -26.90
C VAL A 523 -12.21 -9.45 -27.02
N TYR A 524 -11.15 -9.21 -26.27
CA TYR A 524 -10.38 -7.97 -26.35
C TYR A 524 -9.88 -7.72 -27.77
N ASP A 525 -10.18 -6.53 -28.32
CA ASP A 525 -9.74 -6.07 -29.63
C ASP A 525 -9.19 -4.63 -29.63
N GLY A 526 -9.17 -3.99 -28.43
CA GLY A 526 -8.72 -2.62 -28.26
C GLY A 526 -9.82 -1.58 -28.45
N THR A 527 -11.07 -1.99 -28.64
CA THR A 527 -12.24 -1.10 -28.77
C THR A 527 -13.15 -1.16 -27.55
N TYR A 528 -13.86 -0.07 -27.28
CA TYR A 528 -14.87 -0.05 -26.23
C TYR A 528 -16.03 -0.99 -26.55
N LYS A 529 -16.37 -1.87 -25.61
CA LYS A 529 -17.51 -2.79 -25.72
C LYS A 529 -18.75 -2.16 -25.12
N LYS A 530 -19.80 -2.07 -25.91
CA LYS A 530 -21.08 -1.46 -25.56
C LYS A 530 -22.23 -2.39 -25.99
N PRO A 531 -22.48 -3.49 -25.23
CA PRO A 531 -23.63 -4.32 -25.48
C PRO A 531 -24.93 -3.49 -25.41
N ALA A 532 -25.88 -3.73 -26.29
CA ALA A 532 -27.22 -3.15 -26.16
C ALA A 532 -27.85 -3.69 -24.87
N ALA A 533 -28.49 -2.81 -24.11
CA ALA A 533 -29.06 -3.12 -22.81
C ALA A 533 -30.55 -2.79 -22.79
N THR A 534 -31.37 -3.76 -22.41
CA THR A 534 -32.80 -3.56 -22.17
C THR A 534 -33.04 -3.59 -20.66
N VAL A 535 -33.72 -2.58 -20.13
CA VAL A 535 -34.06 -2.48 -18.71
C VAL A 535 -35.54 -2.77 -18.49
N THR A 536 -35.83 -3.69 -17.56
CA THR A 536 -37.18 -3.99 -17.13
C THR A 536 -37.34 -3.73 -15.64
N PHE A 537 -38.48 -3.21 -15.23
CA PHE A 537 -38.83 -2.95 -13.82
C PHE A 537 -40.30 -3.27 -13.58
N GLY A 538 -40.59 -4.12 -12.58
CA GLY A 538 -41.94 -4.58 -12.27
C GLY A 538 -42.65 -5.21 -13.48
N GLY A 539 -41.94 -5.95 -14.33
CA GLY A 539 -42.47 -6.57 -15.56
C GLY A 539 -42.59 -5.62 -16.75
N LYS A 540 -42.32 -4.32 -16.57
CA LYS A 540 -42.40 -3.31 -17.65
C LYS A 540 -41.02 -3.05 -18.26
N VAL A 541 -40.92 -3.03 -19.59
CA VAL A 541 -39.73 -2.55 -20.32
C VAL A 541 -39.73 -1.03 -20.25
N LEU A 542 -38.59 -0.48 -19.79
CA LEU A 542 -38.34 0.96 -19.66
C LEU A 542 -37.69 1.51 -20.93
N GLN A 543 -37.86 2.82 -21.16
CA GLN A 543 -37.35 3.52 -22.32
C GLN A 543 -36.06 4.28 -22.00
N GLU A 544 -34.99 3.97 -22.73
CA GLU A 544 -33.74 4.72 -22.61
C GLU A 544 -33.92 6.17 -23.06
N GLY A 545 -33.27 7.11 -22.36
CA GLY A 545 -33.40 8.54 -22.57
C GLY A 545 -34.64 9.18 -21.94
N LYS A 546 -35.60 8.39 -21.46
CA LYS A 546 -36.80 8.85 -20.75
C LYS A 546 -36.86 8.34 -19.33
N ASP A 547 -36.69 7.04 -19.12
CA ASP A 547 -36.82 6.36 -17.85
C ASP A 547 -35.44 6.06 -17.23
N TYR A 548 -34.42 5.93 -18.06
CA TYR A 548 -33.05 5.66 -17.66
C TYR A 548 -32.02 6.10 -18.70
N THR A 549 -30.76 6.17 -18.28
CA THR A 549 -29.59 6.31 -19.17
C THR A 549 -28.64 5.15 -18.98
N ILE A 550 -27.88 4.79 -20.03
CA ILE A 550 -26.85 3.72 -19.96
C ILE A 550 -25.46 4.31 -19.92
N SER A 551 -24.63 3.76 -19.04
CA SER A 551 -23.21 3.99 -18.99
C SER A 551 -22.43 2.67 -18.83
N TYR A 552 -21.14 2.72 -19.15
CA TYR A 552 -20.27 1.55 -19.11
C TYR A 552 -19.03 1.87 -18.26
N ARG A 553 -18.61 0.91 -17.43
CA ARG A 553 -17.40 1.03 -16.63
C ARG A 553 -16.41 -0.05 -17.04
N ASN A 554 -15.15 0.32 -17.27
CA ASN A 554 -14.03 -0.57 -17.62
C ASN A 554 -14.23 -1.38 -18.92
N ASN A 555 -15.02 -0.88 -19.85
CA ASN A 555 -15.45 -1.62 -21.06
C ASN A 555 -14.43 -1.60 -22.23
N LEU A 556 -13.16 -1.38 -21.93
CA LEU A 556 -12.05 -1.42 -22.89
C LEU A 556 -11.05 -2.55 -22.58
N ASN A 557 -10.81 -2.85 -21.31
CA ASN A 557 -9.75 -3.77 -20.90
C ASN A 557 -10.29 -5.17 -20.56
N VAL A 558 -9.42 -6.16 -20.61
CA VAL A 558 -9.72 -7.53 -20.20
C VAL A 558 -10.14 -7.59 -18.74
N GLY A 559 -11.19 -8.30 -18.44
CA GLY A 559 -11.76 -8.48 -17.12
C GLY A 559 -13.27 -8.39 -17.10
N VAL A 560 -13.83 -8.36 -15.91
CA VAL A 560 -15.25 -8.11 -15.70
C VAL A 560 -15.52 -6.62 -15.87
N THR A 561 -16.57 -6.32 -16.58
CA THR A 561 -17.00 -4.97 -16.96
C THR A 561 -18.47 -4.78 -16.60
N THR A 562 -18.89 -3.56 -16.33
CA THR A 562 -20.23 -3.31 -15.83
C THR A 562 -20.99 -2.36 -16.74
N VAL A 563 -22.21 -2.73 -17.09
CA VAL A 563 -23.23 -1.85 -17.66
C VAL A 563 -24.06 -1.30 -16.52
N ILE A 564 -24.26 0.01 -16.49
CA ILE A 564 -25.03 0.70 -15.45
C ILE A 564 -26.17 1.44 -16.14
N ALA A 565 -27.40 1.15 -15.72
CA ALA A 565 -28.60 1.89 -16.08
C ALA A 565 -28.98 2.82 -14.93
N THR A 566 -28.92 4.12 -15.13
CA THR A 566 -29.25 5.14 -14.14
C THR A 566 -30.63 5.70 -14.40
N GLY A 567 -31.49 5.66 -13.40
CA GLY A 567 -32.87 6.15 -13.48
C GLY A 567 -32.94 7.65 -13.73
N MET A 568 -33.95 8.06 -14.50
CA MET A 568 -34.32 9.45 -14.71
C MET A 568 -35.86 9.58 -14.81
N GLY A 569 -36.35 10.78 -14.82
CA GLY A 569 -37.80 11.03 -14.90
C GLY A 569 -38.52 10.53 -13.62
N ASP A 570 -39.36 9.49 -13.77
CA ASP A 570 -40.09 8.84 -12.68
C ASP A 570 -39.24 7.83 -11.92
N TYR A 571 -38.02 7.57 -12.33
CA TYR A 571 -37.10 6.61 -11.72
C TYR A 571 -35.87 7.29 -11.18
N THR A 572 -35.26 6.68 -10.18
CA THR A 572 -34.01 7.10 -9.55
C THR A 572 -33.21 5.85 -9.18
N GLY A 573 -31.99 6.04 -8.72
CA GLY A 573 -31.11 4.92 -8.44
C GLY A 573 -30.52 4.31 -9.72
N TYR A 574 -29.94 3.15 -9.60
CA TYR A 574 -29.31 2.46 -10.73
C TYR A 574 -29.45 0.95 -10.59
N THR A 575 -29.38 0.28 -11.72
CA THR A 575 -29.18 -1.16 -11.79
C THR A 575 -27.98 -1.45 -12.68
N SER A 576 -27.34 -2.58 -12.44
CA SER A 576 -26.15 -2.93 -13.18
C SER A 576 -26.11 -4.39 -13.59
N LYS A 577 -25.40 -4.67 -14.66
CA LYS A 577 -25.15 -6.01 -15.16
C LYS A 577 -23.72 -6.12 -15.63
N ASN A 578 -23.08 -7.21 -15.25
CA ASN A 578 -21.74 -7.47 -15.70
C ASN A 578 -21.71 -8.23 -17.01
N PHE A 579 -20.72 -7.94 -17.82
CA PHE A 579 -20.26 -8.75 -18.93
C PHE A 579 -18.73 -8.88 -18.85
N THR A 580 -18.14 -9.73 -19.65
CA THR A 580 -16.72 -10.01 -19.54
C THR A 580 -16.01 -9.67 -20.84
N ILE A 581 -14.87 -9.01 -20.75
CA ILE A 581 -13.92 -8.90 -21.85
C ILE A 581 -12.82 -9.95 -21.59
N THR A 582 -12.79 -10.97 -22.42
CA THR A 582 -11.82 -12.06 -22.30
C THR A 582 -10.52 -11.69 -23.00
N LYS A 583 -9.46 -12.32 -22.57
CA LYS A 583 -8.16 -12.14 -23.23
C LYS A 583 -8.26 -12.57 -24.68
N ARG A 584 -7.65 -11.79 -25.57
CA ARG A 584 -7.50 -12.19 -26.96
C ARG A 584 -6.51 -13.35 -27.03
N ALA A 585 -6.96 -14.45 -27.64
CA ALA A 585 -6.10 -15.58 -27.86
C ALA A 585 -4.91 -15.19 -28.75
N MET A 586 -3.73 -15.64 -28.39
CA MET A 586 -2.54 -15.53 -29.24
C MET A 586 -2.56 -16.54 -30.40
N ALA A 587 -3.43 -17.54 -30.34
CA ALA A 587 -3.63 -18.51 -31.44
C ALA A 587 -3.95 -17.78 -32.75
N GLY A 588 -3.35 -18.20 -33.84
CA GLY A 588 -3.46 -17.53 -35.15
C GLY A 588 -2.59 -16.28 -35.31
N GLY A 589 -1.88 -15.86 -34.26
CA GLY A 589 -0.88 -14.81 -34.37
C GLY A 589 0.36 -15.22 -35.15
N THR A 590 0.99 -14.24 -35.81
CA THR A 590 2.27 -14.46 -36.49
C THR A 590 3.43 -14.17 -35.56
N VAL A 591 4.40 -15.07 -35.57
CA VAL A 591 5.64 -14.90 -34.80
C VAL A 591 6.81 -14.92 -35.76
N SER A 592 7.54 -13.85 -35.81
CA SER A 592 8.82 -13.76 -36.52
C SER A 592 9.95 -13.97 -35.52
N VAL A 593 10.77 -14.93 -35.81
CA VAL A 593 12.03 -15.26 -35.12
C VAL A 593 13.00 -15.78 -36.16
N ALA A 594 14.28 -15.52 -35.99
CA ALA A 594 15.30 -16.05 -36.88
C ALA A 594 15.19 -17.59 -36.98
N SER A 595 15.11 -18.13 -38.20
CA SER A 595 15.02 -19.57 -38.44
C SER A 595 16.28 -20.33 -38.00
N SER A 596 17.41 -19.64 -37.99
CA SER A 596 18.66 -20.18 -37.50
C SER A 596 19.61 -19.07 -36.98
N VAL A 597 20.45 -19.45 -36.04
CA VAL A 597 21.46 -18.59 -35.43
C VAL A 597 22.74 -19.40 -35.21
N SER A 598 23.86 -18.71 -35.13
CA SER A 598 25.16 -19.35 -34.90
C SER A 598 25.38 -19.63 -33.42
N PHE A 599 25.95 -20.78 -33.10
CA PHE A 599 26.35 -21.15 -31.75
C PHE A 599 27.41 -20.18 -31.19
N THR A 600 27.17 -19.70 -29.97
CA THR A 600 28.04 -18.72 -29.29
C THR A 600 28.71 -19.26 -28.03
N GLY A 601 28.28 -20.44 -27.54
CA GLY A 601 28.70 -21.02 -26.25
C GLY A 601 27.83 -20.58 -25.09
N SER A 602 27.01 -19.56 -25.23
CA SER A 602 26.08 -19.03 -24.24
C SER A 602 24.64 -19.31 -24.65
N ASN A 603 23.70 -18.98 -23.75
CA ASN A 603 22.29 -19.02 -24.09
C ASN A 603 21.98 -18.07 -25.25
N ILE A 604 21.29 -18.57 -26.25
CA ILE A 604 20.94 -17.83 -27.47
C ILE A 604 19.47 -17.47 -27.42
N THR A 605 19.19 -16.19 -27.45
CA THR A 605 17.84 -15.63 -27.31
C THR A 605 17.54 -14.68 -28.48
N PRO A 606 17.26 -15.21 -29.69
CA PRO A 606 16.96 -14.36 -30.83
C PRO A 606 15.75 -13.47 -30.57
N SER A 607 15.74 -12.26 -31.10
CA SER A 607 14.61 -11.34 -30.98
C SER A 607 13.34 -11.96 -31.58
N VAL A 608 12.23 -11.71 -30.93
CA VAL A 608 10.93 -12.19 -31.31
C VAL A 608 9.99 -11.01 -31.57
N THR A 609 9.35 -10.99 -32.72
CA THR A 609 8.24 -10.08 -33.01
C THR A 609 6.96 -10.88 -33.13
N VAL A 610 5.95 -10.46 -32.38
CA VAL A 610 4.63 -11.11 -32.35
C VAL A 610 3.59 -10.16 -32.88
N LYS A 611 2.75 -10.62 -33.80
CA LYS A 611 1.56 -9.87 -34.26
C LYS A 611 0.32 -10.72 -34.06
N VAL A 612 -0.71 -10.13 -33.49
CA VAL A 612 -2.03 -10.75 -33.30
C VAL A 612 -3.08 -9.81 -33.90
N ALA A 613 -3.88 -10.31 -34.81
CA ALA A 613 -4.90 -9.54 -35.55
C ALA A 613 -4.33 -8.22 -36.11
N GLY A 614 -3.18 -8.29 -36.77
CA GLY A 614 -2.51 -7.15 -37.39
C GLY A 614 -1.73 -6.23 -36.46
N ARG A 615 -1.93 -6.32 -35.14
CA ARG A 615 -1.25 -5.49 -34.14
C ARG A 615 0.06 -6.14 -33.69
N THR A 616 1.13 -5.38 -33.71
CA THR A 616 2.41 -5.79 -33.10
C THR A 616 2.31 -5.67 -31.58
N LEU A 617 2.66 -6.75 -30.88
CA LEU A 617 2.63 -6.84 -29.43
C LEU A 617 3.96 -6.47 -28.81
N THR A 618 3.91 -5.99 -27.56
CA THR A 618 5.08 -5.57 -26.79
C THR A 618 5.51 -6.67 -25.80
N ASN A 619 6.79 -7.09 -25.90
CA ASN A 619 7.36 -8.03 -24.94
C ASN A 619 7.41 -7.41 -23.54
N GLY A 620 7.13 -8.22 -22.51
CA GLY A 620 7.03 -7.78 -21.11
C GLY A 620 5.66 -7.25 -20.71
N THR A 621 4.93 -6.63 -21.63
CA THR A 621 3.58 -6.09 -21.43
C THR A 621 2.49 -7.04 -21.94
N ASP A 622 2.55 -7.40 -23.22
CA ASP A 622 1.52 -8.20 -23.90
C ASP A 622 1.86 -9.70 -23.92
N TYR A 623 3.12 -10.04 -23.83
CA TYR A 623 3.61 -11.42 -23.77
C TYR A 623 4.95 -11.50 -23.05
N THR A 624 5.31 -12.72 -22.70
CA THR A 624 6.66 -13.07 -22.24
C THR A 624 7.27 -14.11 -23.15
N VAL A 625 8.59 -14.11 -23.24
CA VAL A 625 9.37 -15.05 -24.05
C VAL A 625 10.23 -15.90 -23.15
N SER A 626 10.22 -17.18 -23.39
CA SER A 626 11.17 -18.12 -22.76
C SER A 626 11.78 -19.02 -23.83
N TYR A 627 12.99 -19.45 -23.57
CA TYR A 627 13.74 -20.31 -24.50
C TYR A 627 14.12 -21.60 -23.81
N SER A 628 14.14 -22.68 -24.58
CA SER A 628 14.63 -23.97 -24.11
C SER A 628 15.49 -24.62 -25.19
N ASN A 629 16.42 -25.48 -24.75
CA ASN A 629 17.42 -26.11 -25.61
C ASN A 629 18.29 -25.11 -26.40
N ASN A 630 18.41 -23.87 -25.89
CA ASN A 630 19.00 -22.73 -26.60
C ASN A 630 20.48 -22.47 -26.27
N LYS A 631 21.18 -23.48 -25.70
CA LYS A 631 22.60 -23.38 -25.31
C LYS A 631 23.52 -24.28 -26.13
N LYS A 632 22.98 -25.26 -26.85
CA LYS A 632 23.77 -26.22 -27.64
C LYS A 632 23.33 -26.17 -29.09
N VAL A 633 24.20 -26.62 -30.00
CA VAL A 633 23.85 -26.84 -31.42
C VAL A 633 22.67 -27.81 -31.49
N GLY A 634 21.71 -27.50 -32.34
CA GLY A 634 20.49 -28.30 -32.46
C GLY A 634 19.25 -27.45 -32.63
N LYS A 635 18.11 -28.08 -32.44
CA LYS A 635 16.81 -27.43 -32.51
C LYS A 635 16.46 -26.83 -31.14
N ALA A 636 16.38 -25.54 -31.06
CA ALA A 636 15.94 -24.79 -29.88
C ALA A 636 14.48 -24.41 -30.01
N THR A 637 13.84 -24.17 -28.88
CA THR A 637 12.42 -23.76 -28.80
C THR A 637 12.33 -22.40 -28.16
N VAL A 638 11.49 -21.56 -28.74
CA VAL A 638 11.01 -20.31 -28.12
C VAL A 638 9.52 -20.45 -27.83
N LYS A 639 9.17 -20.23 -26.58
CA LYS A 639 7.79 -20.23 -26.09
C LYS A 639 7.38 -18.80 -25.77
N ILE A 640 6.32 -18.37 -26.40
CA ILE A 640 5.73 -17.04 -26.22
C ILE A 640 4.43 -17.23 -25.46
N THR A 641 4.33 -16.66 -24.27
CA THR A 641 3.16 -16.78 -23.41
C THR A 641 2.47 -15.43 -23.31
N GLY A 642 1.21 -15.38 -23.64
CA GLY A 642 0.39 -14.17 -23.56
C GLY A 642 0.31 -13.66 -22.12
N LYS A 643 0.37 -12.33 -21.96
CA LYS A 643 0.31 -11.60 -20.72
C LYS A 643 -0.70 -10.46 -20.84
N GLY A 644 -1.23 -10.02 -19.69
CA GLY A 644 -2.17 -8.89 -19.66
C GLY A 644 -3.42 -9.14 -20.53
N LYS A 645 -3.54 -8.42 -21.63
CA LYS A 645 -4.69 -8.44 -22.54
C LYS A 645 -4.71 -9.65 -23.48
N TYR A 646 -3.65 -10.41 -23.52
CA TYR A 646 -3.50 -11.58 -24.39
C TYR A 646 -3.36 -12.85 -23.57
N GLY A 647 -3.83 -13.97 -24.11
CA GLY A 647 -3.78 -15.28 -23.47
C GLY A 647 -3.37 -16.39 -24.43
N GLY A 648 -2.95 -17.52 -23.86
CA GLY A 648 -2.49 -18.66 -24.63
C GLY A 648 -0.96 -18.64 -24.85
N VAL A 649 -0.52 -19.65 -25.61
CA VAL A 649 0.90 -19.89 -25.86
C VAL A 649 1.12 -20.14 -27.35
N ILE A 650 2.17 -19.56 -27.89
CA ILE A 650 2.69 -19.89 -29.23
C ILE A 650 4.10 -20.44 -29.02
N THR A 651 4.38 -21.56 -29.67
CA THR A 651 5.69 -22.15 -29.67
C THR A 651 6.28 -22.14 -31.08
N LYS A 652 7.51 -21.69 -31.20
CA LYS A 652 8.29 -21.74 -32.44
C LYS A 652 9.64 -22.40 -32.16
N THR A 653 10.26 -22.84 -33.21
CA THR A 653 11.60 -23.44 -33.10
C THR A 653 12.56 -22.70 -34.04
N PHE A 654 13.81 -22.70 -33.66
CA PHE A 654 14.90 -22.20 -34.47
C PHE A 654 16.11 -23.15 -34.37
N ASN A 655 16.95 -23.12 -35.36
CA ASN A 655 18.12 -23.96 -35.33
C ASN A 655 19.33 -23.17 -34.79
N ILE A 656 20.08 -23.80 -33.92
CA ILE A 656 21.38 -23.32 -33.51
C ILE A 656 22.40 -24.10 -34.36
N ASN A 657 23.02 -23.41 -35.28
CA ASN A 657 24.01 -23.99 -36.15
C ASN A 657 25.43 -23.80 -35.57
N PRO A 658 26.35 -24.69 -35.84
CA PRO A 658 27.75 -24.50 -35.46
C PRO A 658 28.27 -23.12 -35.87
N ALA A 659 29.17 -22.58 -35.10
CA ALA A 659 29.84 -21.32 -35.45
C ALA A 659 30.56 -21.43 -36.78
N LYS A 660 30.60 -20.29 -37.49
CA LYS A 660 31.31 -20.19 -38.77
C LYS A 660 32.73 -20.70 -38.62
N GLN A 661 33.17 -21.46 -39.62
CA GLN A 661 34.52 -21.98 -39.69
C GLN A 661 35.42 -21.04 -40.51
N GLU A 662 36.69 -21.03 -40.21
CA GLU A 662 37.70 -20.29 -41.03
C GLU A 662 38.83 -21.21 -41.44
N ILE A 663 39.27 -21.04 -42.71
CA ILE A 663 40.48 -21.68 -43.21
C ILE A 663 41.67 -20.92 -42.64
N GLN A 664 42.48 -21.58 -41.81
CA GLN A 664 43.71 -21.02 -41.27
C GLN A 664 44.82 -21.03 -42.32
N LYS A 665 45.04 -22.19 -42.92
CA LYS A 665 46.12 -22.37 -43.94
C LYS A 665 45.58 -23.10 -45.16
N LEU A 666 45.94 -22.66 -46.33
CA LEU A 666 45.66 -23.34 -47.60
C LEU A 666 46.94 -23.32 -48.45
N THR A 667 47.47 -24.50 -48.74
CA THR A 667 48.78 -24.64 -49.40
C THR A 667 48.73 -25.55 -50.61
N ALA A 668 49.31 -25.17 -51.68
CA ALA A 668 49.45 -25.96 -52.92
C ALA A 668 50.39 -27.17 -52.72
N LYS A 669 49.96 -28.31 -53.21
CA LYS A 669 50.76 -29.55 -53.33
C LYS A 669 50.67 -30.10 -54.75
N SER A 670 51.52 -31.07 -55.10
CA SER A 670 51.44 -31.78 -56.42
C SER A 670 50.07 -32.49 -56.51
N LYS A 671 49.30 -32.12 -57.57
CA LYS A 671 47.94 -32.60 -57.83
C LYS A 671 47.05 -32.68 -56.60
N ALA A 672 47.24 -31.72 -55.63
CA ALA A 672 46.60 -31.69 -54.35
C ALA A 672 46.64 -30.27 -53.76
N PHE A 673 45.81 -30.05 -52.72
CA PHE A 673 46.03 -28.95 -51.81
C PHE A 673 45.87 -29.43 -50.36
N PHE A 674 46.63 -28.80 -49.49
CA PHE A 674 46.49 -28.93 -48.04
C PHE A 674 45.64 -27.82 -47.52
N VAL A 675 44.65 -28.12 -46.69
CA VAL A 675 43.80 -27.18 -46.02
C VAL A 675 43.79 -27.47 -44.52
N ASP A 676 43.85 -26.39 -43.73
CA ASP A 676 43.90 -26.40 -42.29
C ASP A 676 42.87 -25.40 -41.76
N TRP A 677 42.18 -25.77 -40.66
CA TRP A 677 41.13 -24.98 -40.02
C TRP A 677 41.17 -25.16 -38.51
N ALA A 678 40.60 -24.22 -37.74
CA ALA A 678 40.55 -24.34 -36.30
C ALA A 678 39.55 -25.42 -35.86
N GLN A 679 39.94 -26.22 -34.88
CA GLN A 679 39.02 -27.17 -34.25
C GLN A 679 37.89 -26.42 -33.56
N LYS A 680 36.67 -26.98 -33.59
CA LYS A 680 35.49 -26.52 -32.86
C LYS A 680 35.00 -27.63 -31.98
N GLY A 681 35.09 -27.44 -30.65
CA GLY A 681 34.71 -28.45 -29.65
C GLY A 681 33.25 -28.87 -29.73
N SER A 682 32.37 -28.02 -30.27
CA SER A 682 30.95 -28.32 -30.49
C SER A 682 30.65 -29.02 -31.80
N ALA A 683 31.62 -29.22 -32.69
CA ALA A 683 31.44 -29.87 -33.97
C ALA A 683 31.51 -31.42 -33.81
N THR A 684 30.76 -32.14 -34.61
CA THR A 684 30.94 -33.59 -34.85
C THR A 684 31.98 -33.80 -35.92
N GLY A 685 32.08 -32.87 -36.84
CA GLY A 685 33.04 -32.95 -37.94
C GLY A 685 33.00 -31.75 -38.87
N TYR A 686 33.63 -31.85 -40.01
CA TYR A 686 33.77 -30.76 -40.97
C TYR A 686 33.44 -31.22 -42.39
N GLU A 687 33.00 -30.25 -43.22
CA GLU A 687 32.89 -30.46 -44.66
C GLU A 687 33.84 -29.45 -45.36
N ILE A 688 34.68 -29.93 -46.18
CA ILE A 688 35.47 -29.13 -47.13
C ILE A 688 34.74 -29.21 -48.47
N GLN A 689 34.45 -28.08 -49.05
CA GLN A 689 33.92 -27.99 -50.40
C GLN A 689 34.95 -27.26 -51.30
N TYR A 690 35.14 -27.79 -52.47
CA TYR A 690 36.10 -27.23 -53.42
C TYR A 690 35.57 -27.35 -54.86
N ALA A 691 35.89 -26.35 -55.68
CA ALA A 691 35.49 -26.28 -57.08
C ALA A 691 36.53 -25.50 -57.87
N THR A 692 36.48 -25.65 -59.18
CA THR A 692 37.34 -24.88 -60.08
C THR A 692 36.82 -23.48 -60.41
N ASN A 693 35.66 -23.11 -59.87
CA ASN A 693 35.04 -21.81 -60.04
C ASN A 693 34.54 -21.26 -58.67
N SER A 694 34.50 -19.94 -58.54
CA SER A 694 34.14 -19.24 -57.30
C SER A 694 32.68 -19.37 -56.91
N LYS A 695 31.79 -19.77 -57.82
CA LYS A 695 30.36 -20.00 -57.58
C LYS A 695 30.10 -21.41 -57.02
N PHE A 696 31.11 -22.27 -56.89
CA PHE A 696 31.03 -23.66 -56.45
C PHE A 696 30.07 -24.53 -57.30
N THR A 697 29.88 -24.18 -58.58
CA THR A 697 29.10 -25.03 -59.48
C THR A 697 29.90 -26.33 -59.75
N GLY A 698 29.24 -27.50 -59.60
CA GLY A 698 29.91 -28.77 -59.71
C GLY A 698 30.90 -29.11 -58.59
N ALA A 699 30.79 -28.45 -57.46
CA ALA A 699 31.69 -28.60 -56.34
C ALA A 699 31.76 -30.02 -55.80
N LYS A 700 32.93 -30.46 -55.48
CA LYS A 700 33.22 -31.71 -54.76
C LYS A 700 33.28 -31.46 -53.26
N LYS A 701 33.03 -32.47 -52.46
CA LYS A 701 33.04 -32.44 -51.01
C LYS A 701 33.94 -33.48 -50.42
N VAL A 702 34.62 -33.13 -49.33
CA VAL A 702 35.26 -34.06 -48.40
C VAL A 702 34.62 -33.88 -47.04
N THR A 703 34.13 -34.96 -46.46
CA THR A 703 33.54 -34.97 -45.11
C THR A 703 34.54 -35.54 -44.14
N ILE A 704 34.81 -34.80 -43.09
CA ILE A 704 35.64 -35.20 -41.96
C ILE A 704 34.71 -35.53 -40.82
N THR A 705 34.70 -36.76 -40.36
CA THR A 705 33.77 -37.26 -39.30
C THR A 705 34.35 -37.16 -37.89
N ASN A 706 35.63 -36.89 -37.77
CA ASN A 706 36.31 -36.69 -36.49
C ASN A 706 36.61 -35.23 -36.28
N ASN A 707 35.97 -34.65 -35.24
CA ASN A 707 36.13 -33.22 -34.91
C ASN A 707 37.52 -32.86 -34.40
N LYS A 708 38.36 -33.83 -34.04
CA LYS A 708 39.77 -33.60 -33.68
C LYS A 708 40.67 -33.39 -34.89
N THR A 709 40.17 -33.69 -36.09
CA THR A 709 40.89 -33.47 -37.33
C THR A 709 40.73 -32.00 -37.73
N ASP A 710 41.80 -31.28 -37.78
CA ASP A 710 41.87 -29.85 -38.07
C ASP A 710 42.53 -29.51 -39.44
N LYS A 711 42.95 -30.56 -40.14
CA LYS A 711 43.69 -30.42 -41.43
C LYS A 711 43.49 -31.64 -42.28
N THR A 712 43.59 -31.47 -43.59
CA THR A 712 43.62 -32.58 -44.55
C THR A 712 44.28 -32.20 -45.83
N THR A 713 44.69 -33.18 -46.61
CA THR A 713 45.16 -32.98 -47.99
C THR A 713 44.10 -33.57 -48.94
N VAL A 714 43.58 -32.74 -49.80
CA VAL A 714 42.71 -33.16 -50.89
C VAL A 714 43.57 -33.44 -52.11
N SER A 715 43.63 -34.72 -52.48
CA SER A 715 44.48 -35.22 -53.58
C SER A 715 43.66 -35.66 -54.77
N LYS A 716 44.32 -36.20 -55.77
CA LYS A 716 43.76 -36.62 -57.09
C LYS A 716 43.05 -35.46 -57.82
N LEU A 717 43.67 -34.31 -57.76
CA LEU A 717 43.27 -33.11 -58.48
C LEU A 717 44.05 -32.90 -59.75
N SER A 718 43.56 -32.06 -60.65
CA SER A 718 44.29 -31.68 -61.86
C SER A 718 45.48 -30.81 -61.45
N ALA A 719 46.61 -31.05 -62.06
CA ALA A 719 47.84 -30.26 -61.93
C ALA A 719 47.62 -28.81 -62.47
N ASN A 720 48.29 -27.86 -61.91
CA ASN A 720 48.25 -26.44 -62.32
C ASN A 720 46.80 -25.87 -62.43
N LYS A 721 45.89 -26.38 -61.62
CA LYS A 721 44.46 -25.97 -61.65
C LYS A 721 44.15 -25.18 -60.44
N LYS A 722 43.46 -24.04 -60.61
CA LYS A 722 42.97 -23.19 -59.54
C LYS A 722 41.69 -23.83 -58.93
N TYR A 723 41.77 -23.99 -57.64
CA TYR A 723 40.59 -24.45 -56.84
C TYR A 723 40.18 -23.40 -55.82
N TYR A 724 38.90 -23.16 -55.71
CA TYR A 724 38.26 -22.39 -54.65
C TYR A 724 37.83 -23.36 -53.54
N VAL A 725 38.17 -23.04 -52.29
CA VAL A 725 38.01 -23.92 -51.17
C VAL A 725 37.26 -23.18 -50.06
N ARG A 726 36.32 -23.83 -49.47
CA ARG A 726 35.67 -23.38 -48.24
C ARG A 726 35.41 -24.55 -47.31
N VAL A 727 35.40 -24.25 -46.00
CA VAL A 727 35.21 -25.26 -44.96
C VAL A 727 34.05 -24.82 -44.08
N ARG A 728 33.25 -25.76 -43.61
CA ARG A 728 32.29 -25.54 -42.56
C ARG A 728 32.34 -26.68 -41.54
N SER A 729 31.98 -26.40 -40.32
CA SER A 729 31.72 -27.40 -39.30
C SER A 729 30.29 -27.93 -39.40
N TYR A 730 30.08 -29.14 -38.95
CA TYR A 730 28.72 -29.67 -38.68
C TYR A 730 28.68 -30.35 -37.34
N THR A 731 27.49 -30.36 -36.76
CA THR A 731 27.20 -31.10 -35.52
C THR A 731 25.98 -31.98 -35.75
N THR A 732 26.10 -33.26 -35.40
CA THR A 732 24.98 -34.21 -35.50
C THR A 732 24.29 -34.30 -34.14
N VAL A 733 22.98 -34.02 -34.11
CA VAL A 733 22.14 -34.08 -32.92
C VAL A 733 20.91 -34.92 -33.27
N GLY A 734 20.71 -36.06 -32.57
CA GLY A 734 19.60 -36.94 -32.85
C GLY A 734 19.51 -37.38 -34.33
N GLY A 735 20.64 -37.72 -34.96
CA GLY A 735 20.69 -38.10 -36.37
C GLY A 735 20.64 -36.95 -37.37
N THR A 736 20.26 -35.75 -36.96
CA THR A 736 20.18 -34.55 -37.84
C THR A 736 21.47 -33.77 -37.85
N LYS A 737 21.98 -33.46 -39.04
CA LYS A 737 23.16 -32.61 -39.21
C LYS A 737 22.77 -31.12 -39.26
N TYR A 738 23.36 -30.34 -38.35
CA TYR A 738 23.33 -28.87 -38.35
C TYR A 738 24.63 -28.36 -38.87
N TYR A 739 24.61 -27.45 -39.82
CA TYR A 739 25.77 -26.95 -40.48
C TYR A 739 26.07 -25.51 -40.11
N GLY A 740 27.31 -25.23 -39.78
CA GLY A 740 27.81 -23.86 -39.67
C GLY A 740 27.88 -23.19 -41.02
N ALA A 741 27.99 -21.87 -40.99
CA ALA A 741 28.26 -21.11 -42.20
C ALA A 741 29.60 -21.50 -42.80
N TRP A 742 29.66 -21.47 -44.14
CA TRP A 742 30.92 -21.68 -44.83
C TRP A 742 31.94 -20.62 -44.41
N SER A 743 33.20 -21.02 -44.35
CA SER A 743 34.34 -20.11 -44.23
C SER A 743 34.37 -19.12 -45.41
N THR A 744 35.11 -18.05 -45.22
CA THR A 744 35.55 -17.23 -46.35
C THR A 744 36.23 -18.10 -47.37
N VAL A 745 35.90 -17.92 -48.65
CA VAL A 745 36.47 -18.69 -49.75
C VAL A 745 37.92 -18.29 -49.90
N LYS A 746 38.81 -19.27 -49.88
CA LYS A 746 40.22 -19.12 -50.29
C LYS A 746 40.43 -19.89 -51.59
N ASN A 747 41.48 -19.54 -52.34
CA ASN A 747 41.83 -20.24 -53.54
C ASN A 747 43.29 -20.69 -53.53
N VAL A 748 43.59 -21.72 -54.24
CA VAL A 748 44.94 -22.31 -54.37
C VAL A 748 45.05 -22.92 -55.73
N THR A 749 46.22 -22.78 -56.33
CA THR A 749 46.55 -23.46 -57.61
C THR A 749 47.45 -24.63 -57.26
N THR A 750 47.01 -25.85 -57.63
CA THR A 750 47.81 -27.08 -57.43
C THR A 750 49.12 -27.05 -58.18
N LYS A 751 50.11 -27.72 -57.62
CA LYS A 751 51.41 -27.88 -58.30
C LYS A 751 51.37 -29.09 -59.31
N LYS A 752 52.38 -29.19 -60.17
CA LYS A 752 52.59 -30.36 -61.05
C LYS A 752 52.67 -31.65 -60.25
#